data_091be4e2474827311891464ae80f1c66
#
_entry.id   091be4e2474827311891464ae80f1c66
#
_cell.length_a   1.000
_cell.length_b   1.000
_cell.length_c   1.000
_cell.angle_alpha   90.00
_cell.angle_beta   90.00
_cell.angle_gamma   90.00
#
_symmetry.space_group_name_H-M   'P 1'
#
loop_
_entity.id
_entity.type
_entity.pdbx_description
1 polymer ?
#
loop_
_entity_poly.entity_id
_entity_poly.type
_entity_poly.pdbx_seq_one_letter_code
_entity_poly.pdbx_strand_id
1 'polypeptide(L)'
;CVDGENSVHAMSNKHPQYSPEETEDKARATLEAKWSYSCDAFHTINPAGCEGCPYRNKFGKSGPIQLGRRLKETPTTETYSEEDAVRVLAHSEEVPLFPASLAPYVRGPNGGVWYKPKLEFDEEGNPVETKAFQLIEDDFFPLKRLKSPTEGECLLMRHISPTDPVSEFLFPVKFAYATDKLKELLPFNGVTFPPTLVKYVSEYIIAWDNYLKKQKAAEIMRMQMGWSEDFTYFVTGAVEITKNEVKPSAVSPAIRAYAKYIRPTGSYEVWQKSANAFNLPGLEVHALGLLAGFGSPLMSRTSTPGCTISYLSPDSGVGKTGSMYAGLSVFGNPYYTSLAEGSATDNALTGRYLAIRNILFGLDEATNIESEILSRLLHRISSGRAKSRMQSSVNAEREIEQGASLIAVMTTNQSLYDKLKQVKKRPDGEIARTIEFQLEMPEIFVQNPNLSKEIVNPFNENYGHAGPIYIQYLFTKGEHEIKKVLHKWSERFREEYGANPAYRFYENTISSCFAGGEFAVEAGIVQLDLDRIFKTVIKAMLDIRKNVFRINEIDYKSLLGDFFNNNVNSFLALNDGKVVMEPRGPKVVGRIEIHSGVQYIAASAIEHYLSAPGMQVSVAAAEKEWKKAGVLVVHEGDKLTKKQRLTTGWKQGTHQNAVKCYVFNTELPEDFFDGDRPETTD
;
A
#
# COMPACT_ATOMS: atom_id res chain seq x y z
N CYS A 1 -16.74 7.01 -40.18
CA CYS A 1 -18.02 7.72 -39.98
C CYS A 1 -18.92 6.85 -39.14
N VAL A 2 -19.55 7.42 -38.11
CA VAL A 2 -20.47 6.69 -37.20
C VAL A 2 -21.76 6.25 -37.91
N ASP A 3 -22.04 6.85 -39.06
CA ASP A 3 -23.20 6.51 -39.88
C ASP A 3 -22.88 6.84 -41.37
N GLY A 4 -22.01 6.01 -41.94
CA GLY A 4 -21.47 6.27 -43.29
C GLY A 4 -22.51 6.14 -44.38
N GLU A 5 -23.38 5.17 -44.35
CA GLU A 5 -24.39 4.90 -45.36
C GLU A 5 -25.43 6.02 -45.45
N ASN A 6 -26.04 6.38 -44.32
CA ASN A 6 -27.00 7.47 -44.24
C ASN A 6 -26.38 8.83 -44.64
N SER A 7 -25.10 9.05 -44.33
CA SER A 7 -24.40 10.25 -44.73
C SER A 7 -24.20 10.32 -46.24
N VAL A 8 -23.88 9.22 -46.93
CA VAL A 8 -23.76 9.15 -48.38
C VAL A 8 -25.10 9.44 -49.05
N HIS A 9 -26.17 8.85 -48.58
CA HIS A 9 -27.53 9.11 -49.10
C HIS A 9 -27.94 10.58 -48.89
N ALA A 10 -27.70 11.13 -47.68
CA ALA A 10 -28.01 12.53 -47.37
C ALA A 10 -27.23 13.53 -48.26
N MET A 11 -26.01 13.19 -48.68
CA MET A 11 -25.21 14.00 -49.61
C MET A 11 -25.64 13.84 -51.06
N SER A 12 -26.06 12.64 -51.46
CA SER A 12 -26.40 12.29 -52.85
C SER A 12 -27.82 12.61 -53.25
N ASN A 13 -28.78 12.66 -52.29
CA ASN A 13 -30.20 12.84 -52.55
C ASN A 13 -30.61 14.11 -53.26
N LYS A 14 -29.72 15.11 -53.29
CA LYS A 14 -29.93 16.39 -54.02
C LYS A 14 -29.45 16.33 -55.49
N HIS A 15 -28.84 15.22 -55.93
CA HIS A 15 -28.38 15.06 -57.29
C HIS A 15 -29.55 14.66 -58.21
N PRO A 16 -29.71 15.28 -59.40
CA PRO A 16 -30.81 14.99 -60.32
C PRO A 16 -30.93 13.51 -60.76
N GLN A 17 -29.84 12.78 -60.70
CA GLN A 17 -29.75 11.35 -61.07
C GLN A 17 -29.59 10.44 -59.86
N TYR A 18 -30.05 10.86 -58.68
CA TYR A 18 -29.91 10.07 -57.48
C TYR A 18 -30.84 8.83 -57.54
N SER A 19 -30.23 7.68 -57.37
CA SER A 19 -30.90 6.39 -57.17
C SER A 19 -30.42 5.82 -55.80
N PRO A 20 -31.35 5.50 -54.91
CA PRO A 20 -30.99 4.91 -53.60
C PRO A 20 -30.19 3.61 -53.78
N GLU A 21 -30.62 2.70 -54.66
CA GLU A 21 -30.01 1.39 -54.89
C GLU A 21 -28.59 1.52 -55.45
N GLU A 22 -28.42 2.35 -56.51
CA GLU A 22 -27.07 2.62 -57.09
C GLU A 22 -26.16 3.29 -56.09
N THR A 23 -26.68 4.15 -55.22
CA THR A 23 -25.89 4.86 -54.22
C THR A 23 -25.41 3.91 -53.12
N GLU A 24 -26.27 3.00 -52.71
CA GLU A 24 -25.94 1.96 -51.73
C GLU A 24 -24.92 0.99 -52.26
N ASP A 25 -25.08 0.50 -53.51
CA ASP A 25 -24.10 -0.39 -54.15
C ASP A 25 -22.73 0.26 -54.28
N LYS A 26 -22.68 1.54 -54.70
CA LYS A 26 -21.41 2.30 -54.84
C LYS A 26 -20.80 2.58 -53.48
N ALA A 27 -21.58 2.86 -52.45
CA ALA A 27 -21.10 3.07 -51.10
C ALA A 27 -20.50 1.77 -50.54
N ARG A 28 -21.19 0.62 -50.71
CA ARG A 28 -20.70 -0.68 -50.29
C ARG A 28 -19.43 -1.09 -51.02
N ALA A 29 -19.36 -0.95 -52.33
CA ALA A 29 -18.18 -1.21 -53.15
C ALA A 29 -16.98 -0.34 -52.73
N THR A 30 -17.23 0.92 -52.36
CA THR A 30 -16.20 1.83 -51.85
C THR A 30 -15.69 1.45 -50.45
N LEU A 31 -16.55 1.00 -49.58
CA LEU A 31 -16.20 0.50 -48.25
C LEU A 31 -15.41 -0.80 -48.33
N GLU A 32 -15.79 -1.72 -49.18
CA GLU A 32 -15.08 -3.00 -49.43
C GLU A 32 -13.71 -2.79 -50.04
N ALA A 33 -13.57 -1.82 -50.95
CA ALA A 33 -12.30 -1.49 -51.58
C ALA A 33 -11.27 -0.82 -50.68
N LYS A 34 -11.71 -0.35 -49.45
CA LYS A 34 -10.85 0.35 -48.47
C LYS A 34 -10.01 1.49 -49.06
N TRP A 35 -10.52 2.20 -50.03
CA TRP A 35 -9.81 3.30 -50.70
C TRP A 35 -10.17 4.63 -50.05
N SER A 36 -9.17 5.50 -49.92
CA SER A 36 -9.38 6.91 -49.56
C SER A 36 -8.89 7.79 -50.71
N TYR A 37 -9.75 8.68 -51.18
CA TYR A 37 -9.37 9.66 -52.18
C TYR A 37 -8.66 10.86 -51.56
N SER A 38 -7.55 11.30 -52.16
CA SER A 38 -6.85 12.52 -51.77
C SER A 38 -7.66 13.78 -52.12
N CYS A 39 -7.34 14.91 -51.52
CA CYS A 39 -7.91 16.19 -51.93
C CYS A 39 -7.61 16.52 -53.39
N ASP A 40 -6.49 16.09 -53.94
CA ASP A 40 -6.12 16.30 -55.36
C ASP A 40 -7.02 15.49 -56.30
N ALA A 41 -7.37 14.23 -55.89
CA ALA A 41 -8.33 13.43 -56.66
C ALA A 41 -9.73 14.05 -56.67
N PHE A 42 -10.19 14.59 -55.57
CA PHE A 42 -11.45 15.33 -55.52
C PHE A 42 -11.42 16.61 -56.34
N HIS A 43 -10.31 17.34 -56.33
CA HIS A 43 -10.13 18.53 -57.14
C HIS A 43 -10.13 18.24 -58.65
N THR A 44 -9.56 17.12 -59.07
CA THR A 44 -9.58 16.71 -60.49
C THR A 44 -11.01 16.40 -60.96
N ILE A 45 -11.87 15.87 -60.09
CA ILE A 45 -13.26 15.51 -60.42
C ILE A 45 -14.18 16.74 -60.31
N ASN A 46 -14.00 17.59 -59.33
CA ASN A 46 -14.84 18.77 -59.07
C ASN A 46 -13.98 19.99 -58.63
N PRO A 47 -13.29 20.66 -59.61
CA PRO A 47 -12.43 21.81 -59.30
C PRO A 47 -13.18 22.94 -58.60
N ALA A 48 -14.37 23.31 -59.09
CA ALA A 48 -15.16 24.39 -58.54
C ALA A 48 -15.59 24.18 -57.09
N GLY A 49 -15.88 22.94 -56.70
CA GLY A 49 -16.21 22.58 -55.33
C GLY A 49 -15.02 22.63 -54.37
N CYS A 50 -13.82 22.58 -54.89
CA CYS A 50 -12.57 22.64 -54.12
C CYS A 50 -11.93 24.04 -54.05
N GLU A 51 -12.28 24.97 -54.92
CA GLU A 51 -11.71 26.34 -54.94
C GLU A 51 -12.02 27.13 -53.68
N GLY A 52 -13.19 26.96 -53.07
CA GLY A 52 -13.58 27.62 -51.85
C GLY A 52 -13.35 26.80 -50.58
N CYS A 53 -12.71 25.64 -50.62
CA CYS A 53 -12.58 24.73 -49.49
C CYS A 53 -11.53 25.23 -48.47
N PRO A 54 -11.88 25.59 -47.26
CA PRO A 54 -10.94 26.11 -46.27
C PRO A 54 -9.95 25.04 -45.75
N TYR A 55 -10.14 23.79 -46.14
CA TYR A 55 -9.36 22.63 -45.69
C TYR A 55 -8.44 22.03 -46.75
N ARG A 56 -8.50 22.48 -48.01
CA ARG A 56 -7.80 21.90 -49.16
C ARG A 56 -6.29 21.70 -48.95
N ASN A 57 -5.62 22.59 -48.26
CA ASN A 57 -4.16 22.54 -48.05
C ASN A 57 -3.76 22.12 -46.63
N LYS A 58 -4.70 21.82 -45.77
CA LYS A 58 -4.43 21.50 -44.33
C LYS A 58 -4.09 20.04 -44.10
N PHE A 59 -4.50 19.13 -44.98
CA PHE A 59 -4.37 17.69 -44.78
C PHE A 59 -3.42 17.01 -45.76
N GLY A 60 -2.76 17.77 -46.65
CA GLY A 60 -1.80 17.28 -47.61
C GLY A 60 -2.33 16.11 -48.45
N LYS A 61 -1.56 15.03 -48.57
CA LYS A 61 -1.95 13.85 -49.37
C LYS A 61 -3.01 12.96 -48.65
N SER A 62 -3.39 13.25 -47.40
CA SER A 62 -4.26 12.36 -46.60
C SER A 62 -5.75 12.47 -46.91
N GLY A 63 -6.17 13.48 -47.69
CA GLY A 63 -7.53 13.64 -48.20
C GLY A 63 -8.59 14.07 -47.17
N PRO A 64 -9.86 14.25 -47.60
CA PRO A 64 -10.94 14.79 -46.79
C PRO A 64 -11.45 13.83 -45.73
N ILE A 65 -11.01 12.56 -45.65
CA ILE A 65 -11.37 11.60 -44.61
C ILE A 65 -10.97 12.10 -43.22
N GLN A 66 -10.02 13.00 -43.11
CA GLN A 66 -9.63 13.61 -41.85
C GLN A 66 -10.64 14.66 -41.33
N LEU A 67 -11.53 15.16 -42.19
CA LEU A 67 -12.64 16.04 -41.74
C LEU A 67 -13.68 15.31 -40.88
N GLY A 68 -13.76 13.97 -41.00
CA GLY A 68 -14.63 13.15 -40.17
C GLY A 68 -14.06 12.82 -38.78
N ARG A 69 -12.82 13.20 -38.49
CA ARG A 69 -12.26 13.04 -37.14
C ARG A 69 -12.77 14.19 -36.25
N ARG A 70 -13.43 13.85 -35.14
CA ARG A 70 -13.79 14.85 -34.14
C ARG A 70 -12.50 15.58 -33.70
N LEU A 71 -12.47 16.89 -33.89
CA LEU A 71 -11.47 17.73 -33.21
C LEU A 71 -11.67 17.53 -31.69
N LYS A 72 -10.59 17.19 -30.99
CA LYS A 72 -10.61 17.15 -29.53
C LYS A 72 -11.00 18.56 -29.06
N GLU A 73 -12.18 18.69 -28.53
CA GLU A 73 -12.56 19.88 -27.76
C GLU A 73 -11.63 19.95 -26.55
N THR A 74 -11.10 21.14 -26.28
CA THR A 74 -10.36 21.43 -25.06
C THR A 74 -11.31 21.17 -23.89
N PRO A 75 -10.95 20.36 -22.89
CA PRO A 75 -11.87 20.03 -21.83
C PRO A 75 -12.14 21.27 -20.97
N THR A 76 -13.32 21.82 -21.10
CA THR A 76 -13.98 22.58 -20.06
C THR A 76 -14.35 21.59 -18.96
N THR A 77 -14.12 21.99 -17.73
CA THR A 77 -14.39 21.33 -16.46
C THR A 77 -15.76 20.64 -16.44
N GLU A 78 -15.86 19.41 -16.94
CA GLU A 78 -17.02 18.56 -16.80
C GLU A 78 -16.57 17.16 -16.38
N THR A 79 -17.27 16.62 -15.41
CA THR A 79 -17.20 15.30 -14.81
C THR A 79 -16.80 14.20 -15.80
N TYR A 80 -15.70 13.51 -15.47
CA TYR A 80 -15.22 12.35 -16.21
C TYR A 80 -16.28 11.25 -16.20
N SER A 81 -16.75 10.84 -17.38
CA SER A 81 -17.56 9.63 -17.55
C SER A 81 -16.66 8.39 -17.44
N GLU A 82 -17.25 7.26 -17.03
CA GLU A 82 -16.54 5.96 -16.95
C GLU A 82 -15.80 5.60 -18.23
N GLU A 83 -16.34 5.99 -19.40
CA GLU A 83 -15.71 5.78 -20.69
C GLU A 83 -14.41 6.57 -20.88
N ASP A 84 -14.27 7.74 -20.26
CA ASP A 84 -13.08 8.58 -20.42
C ASP A 84 -11.90 8.10 -19.55
N ALA A 85 -12.16 7.56 -18.36
CA ALA A 85 -11.12 6.94 -17.54
C ALA A 85 -10.62 5.62 -18.14
N VAL A 86 -11.51 4.86 -18.77
CA VAL A 86 -11.17 3.64 -19.51
C VAL A 86 -10.48 3.96 -20.84
N ARG A 87 -10.87 5.03 -21.55
CA ARG A 87 -10.21 5.47 -22.78
C ARG A 87 -8.82 6.01 -22.60
N VAL A 88 -8.47 6.53 -21.44
CA VAL A 88 -7.09 6.97 -21.15
C VAL A 88 -6.16 5.77 -20.91
N LEU A 89 -6.70 4.61 -20.53
CA LEU A 89 -5.97 3.33 -20.38
C LEU A 89 -6.20 2.37 -21.55
N ALA A 90 -7.31 2.52 -22.26
CA ALA A 90 -7.69 1.70 -23.39
C ALA A 90 -7.79 2.59 -24.64
N HIS A 91 -6.93 2.29 -25.61
CA HIS A 91 -7.20 2.44 -27.02
C HIS A 91 -7.15 3.85 -27.65
N SER A 92 -5.97 4.29 -27.98
CA SER A 92 -5.86 4.59 -29.40
C SER A 92 -5.51 3.26 -30.09
N GLU A 93 -6.43 2.62 -30.76
CA GLU A 93 -6.18 1.50 -31.67
C GLU A 93 -5.30 1.94 -32.87
N GLU A 94 -4.82 3.16 -32.87
CA GLU A 94 -3.96 3.71 -33.89
C GLU A 94 -2.54 3.18 -33.70
N VAL A 95 -2.19 2.20 -34.52
CA VAL A 95 -0.79 1.86 -34.75
C VAL A 95 -0.13 3.11 -35.33
N PRO A 96 0.92 3.66 -34.70
CA PRO A 96 1.59 4.84 -35.21
C PRO A 96 2.20 4.53 -36.59
N LEU A 97 2.12 5.49 -37.51
CA LEU A 97 2.93 5.42 -38.72
C LEU A 97 4.40 5.37 -38.31
N PHE A 98 5.13 4.38 -38.80
CA PHE A 98 6.57 4.31 -38.57
C PHE A 98 7.24 5.52 -39.20
N PRO A 99 7.96 6.33 -38.41
CA PRO A 99 8.66 7.49 -38.91
C PRO A 99 9.69 7.08 -40.01
N ALA A 100 9.86 7.89 -41.02
CA ALA A 100 10.85 7.64 -42.06
C ALA A 100 12.28 7.50 -41.51
N SER A 101 12.57 8.12 -40.38
CA SER A 101 13.84 8.01 -39.67
C SER A 101 14.12 6.64 -39.03
N LEU A 102 13.14 5.76 -38.99
CA LEU A 102 13.31 4.37 -38.54
C LEU A 102 13.83 3.46 -39.68
N ALA A 103 13.91 3.96 -40.92
CA ALA A 103 14.49 3.17 -42.01
C ALA A 103 15.81 2.54 -41.53
N PRO A 104 16.05 1.26 -41.81
CA PRO A 104 15.35 0.37 -42.72
C PRO A 104 14.10 -0.36 -42.20
N TYR A 105 13.62 -0.04 -41.00
CA TYR A 105 12.45 -0.69 -40.40
C TYR A 105 11.16 0.00 -40.85
N VAL A 106 10.22 -0.81 -41.32
CA VAL A 106 8.91 -0.33 -41.80
C VAL A 106 7.79 -1.23 -41.25
N ARG A 107 6.59 -0.69 -41.17
CA ARG A 107 5.40 -1.49 -40.95
C ARG A 107 4.97 -2.15 -42.26
N GLY A 108 4.70 -3.45 -42.24
CA GLY A 108 4.19 -4.17 -43.40
C GLY A 108 2.78 -3.74 -43.79
N PRO A 109 2.38 -4.05 -45.06
CA PRO A 109 1.04 -3.69 -45.56
C PRO A 109 -0.09 -4.34 -44.76
N ASN A 110 0.12 -5.52 -44.21
CA ASN A 110 -0.81 -6.26 -43.39
C ASN A 110 -0.49 -6.18 -41.87
N GLY A 111 0.38 -5.26 -41.46
CA GLY A 111 0.90 -5.16 -40.11
C GLY A 111 2.26 -5.81 -39.95
N GLY A 112 2.72 -5.83 -38.70
CA GLY A 112 4.02 -6.39 -38.32
C GLY A 112 5.22 -5.51 -38.69
N VAL A 113 6.38 -5.91 -38.22
CA VAL A 113 7.65 -5.19 -38.42
C VAL A 113 8.44 -5.85 -39.49
N TRP A 114 8.84 -5.08 -40.47
CA TRP A 114 9.63 -5.51 -41.62
C TRP A 114 10.95 -4.77 -41.68
N TYR A 115 12.00 -5.48 -42.11
CA TYR A 115 13.28 -4.92 -42.48
C TYR A 115 13.33 -4.76 -44.00
N LYS A 116 13.46 -3.52 -44.50
CA LYS A 116 13.59 -3.19 -45.90
C LYS A 116 14.93 -2.49 -46.12
N PRO A 117 15.98 -3.21 -46.52
CA PRO A 117 17.30 -2.63 -46.72
C PRO A 117 17.25 -1.51 -47.74
N LYS A 118 18.20 -0.58 -47.66
CA LYS A 118 18.38 0.43 -48.69
C LYS A 118 18.80 -0.26 -50.01
N LEU A 119 18.35 0.29 -51.11
CA LEU A 119 18.86 -0.11 -52.43
C LEU A 119 20.38 0.06 -52.44
N GLU A 120 21.08 -1.04 -52.63
CA GLU A 120 22.51 -1.04 -52.89
C GLU A 120 22.70 -1.05 -54.40
N PHE A 121 23.74 -0.40 -54.88
CA PHE A 121 24.09 -0.37 -56.28
C PHE A 121 25.39 -1.15 -56.45
N ASP A 122 25.47 -1.95 -57.52
CA ASP A 122 26.69 -2.65 -57.87
C ASP A 122 27.74 -1.66 -58.44
N GLU A 123 28.94 -2.17 -58.74
CA GLU A 123 30.05 -1.35 -59.35
C GLU A 123 29.69 -0.74 -60.71
N GLU A 124 28.65 -1.29 -61.34
CA GLU A 124 28.14 -0.83 -62.64
C GLU A 124 26.98 0.16 -62.50
N GLY A 125 26.55 0.46 -61.29
CA GLY A 125 25.45 1.39 -60.94
C GLY A 125 24.05 0.81 -61.10
N ASN A 126 23.91 -0.51 -61.20
CA ASN A 126 22.60 -1.17 -61.21
C ASN A 126 22.12 -1.44 -59.77
N PRO A 127 20.80 -1.28 -59.50
CA PRO A 127 20.26 -1.57 -58.18
C PRO A 127 20.35 -3.07 -57.87
N VAL A 128 21.04 -3.41 -56.77
CA VAL A 128 21.06 -4.77 -56.21
C VAL A 128 19.76 -4.96 -55.44
N GLU A 129 18.97 -5.92 -55.87
CA GLU A 129 17.67 -6.23 -55.21
C GLU A 129 17.92 -6.89 -53.85
N THR A 130 17.97 -6.09 -52.82
CA THR A 130 18.00 -6.57 -51.44
C THR A 130 16.60 -6.96 -51.02
N LYS A 131 16.37 -8.24 -50.69
CA LYS A 131 15.04 -8.75 -50.29
C LYS A 131 14.63 -8.21 -48.92
N ALA A 132 13.45 -7.59 -48.86
CA ALA A 132 12.81 -7.29 -47.58
C ALA A 132 12.37 -8.59 -46.89
N PHE A 133 12.47 -8.64 -45.55
CA PHE A 133 12.01 -9.77 -44.78
C PHE A 133 11.23 -9.31 -43.53
N GLN A 134 10.31 -10.16 -43.10
CA GLN A 134 9.53 -9.91 -41.91
C GLN A 134 10.36 -10.20 -40.66
N LEU A 135 10.39 -9.25 -39.74
CA LEU A 135 11.14 -9.32 -38.50
C LEU A 135 10.26 -9.80 -37.34
N ILE A 136 9.07 -9.23 -37.23
CA ILE A 136 8.04 -9.58 -36.23
C ILE A 136 6.71 -9.64 -36.97
N GLU A 137 5.93 -10.67 -36.75
CA GLU A 137 4.67 -10.91 -37.45
C GLU A 137 3.59 -9.89 -37.06
N ASP A 138 3.52 -9.57 -35.77
CA ASP A 138 2.55 -8.68 -35.19
C ASP A 138 3.03 -7.22 -35.13
N ASP A 139 2.08 -6.30 -34.94
CA ASP A 139 2.42 -4.90 -34.67
C ASP A 139 3.07 -4.76 -33.29
N PHE A 140 4.32 -4.32 -33.28
CA PHE A 140 5.13 -4.15 -32.09
C PHE A 140 5.91 -2.84 -32.13
N PHE A 141 5.66 -1.94 -31.17
CA PHE A 141 6.28 -0.62 -31.14
C PHE A 141 6.23 0.00 -29.75
N PRO A 142 7.13 0.95 -29.41
CA PRO A 142 7.07 1.68 -28.17
C PRO A 142 6.07 2.83 -28.23
N LEU A 143 5.31 3.01 -27.15
CA LEU A 143 4.40 4.13 -26.96
C LEU A 143 5.13 5.37 -26.45
N LYS A 144 6.04 5.18 -25.50
CA LYS A 144 6.77 6.27 -24.85
C LYS A 144 8.01 5.78 -24.11
N ARG A 145 8.90 6.74 -23.81
CA ARG A 145 10.06 6.53 -22.94
C ARG A 145 9.71 6.80 -21.49
N LEU A 146 10.23 5.95 -20.63
CA LEU A 146 10.06 6.06 -19.18
C LEU A 146 11.44 6.00 -18.52
N LYS A 147 11.60 6.73 -17.44
CA LYS A 147 12.76 6.63 -16.55
C LYS A 147 12.34 5.95 -15.25
N SER A 148 12.78 4.72 -15.07
CA SER A 148 12.53 3.94 -13.87
C SER A 148 13.66 4.15 -12.87
N PRO A 149 13.39 4.44 -11.60
CA PRO A 149 14.41 4.51 -10.56
C PRO A 149 15.18 3.21 -10.36
N THR A 150 14.56 2.05 -10.65
CA THR A 150 15.17 0.73 -10.43
C THR A 150 15.77 0.10 -11.68
N GLU A 151 15.17 0.34 -12.86
CA GLU A 151 15.58 -0.28 -14.13
C GLU A 151 16.33 0.68 -15.05
N GLY A 152 16.36 1.97 -14.74
CA GLY A 152 16.91 3.02 -15.57
C GLY A 152 15.99 3.40 -16.73
N GLU A 153 16.57 3.67 -17.90
CA GLU A 153 15.80 3.99 -19.11
C GLU A 153 14.98 2.79 -19.59
N CYS A 154 13.69 3.01 -19.81
CA CYS A 154 12.73 2.00 -20.23
C CYS A 154 11.86 2.51 -21.38
N LEU A 155 11.29 1.57 -22.14
CA LEU A 155 10.24 1.82 -23.12
C LEU A 155 8.95 1.16 -22.63
N LEU A 156 7.82 1.82 -22.76
CA LEU A 156 6.50 1.18 -22.68
C LEU A 156 6.20 0.63 -24.07
N MET A 157 6.32 -0.69 -24.22
CA MET A 157 6.07 -1.38 -25.48
C MET A 157 4.61 -1.79 -25.58
N ARG A 158 4.06 -1.71 -26.79
CA ARG A 158 2.75 -2.23 -27.15
C ARG A 158 2.91 -3.33 -28.20
N HIS A 159 2.19 -4.41 -28.00
CA HIS A 159 2.09 -5.54 -28.91
C HIS A 159 0.60 -5.77 -29.25
N ILE A 160 0.30 -5.83 -30.53
CA ILE A 160 -1.05 -6.03 -31.06
C ILE A 160 -1.02 -7.26 -31.95
N SER A 161 -1.64 -8.35 -31.46
CA SER A 161 -1.88 -9.56 -32.23
C SER A 161 -3.33 -9.53 -32.75
N PRO A 162 -3.61 -10.11 -33.92
CA PRO A 162 -4.98 -10.19 -34.46
C PRO A 162 -5.94 -11.01 -33.60
N THR A 163 -5.42 -11.94 -32.80
CA THR A 163 -6.23 -12.92 -32.03
C THR A 163 -6.26 -12.63 -30.53
N ASP A 164 -5.26 -11.92 -30.01
CA ASP A 164 -5.12 -11.71 -28.59
C ASP A 164 -5.42 -10.25 -28.18
N PRO A 165 -5.80 -10.01 -26.93
CA PRO A 165 -5.94 -8.66 -26.42
C PRO A 165 -4.63 -7.87 -26.55
N VAL A 166 -4.73 -6.56 -26.80
CA VAL A 166 -3.57 -5.66 -26.83
C VAL A 166 -2.76 -5.80 -25.55
N SER A 167 -1.46 -6.09 -25.70
CA SER A 167 -0.53 -6.24 -24.59
C SER A 167 0.39 -5.03 -24.49
N GLU A 168 0.59 -4.54 -23.25
CA GLU A 168 1.57 -3.48 -22.95
C GLU A 168 2.48 -3.93 -21.83
N PHE A 169 3.77 -3.77 -22.03
CA PHE A 169 4.77 -4.13 -21.03
C PHE A 169 5.97 -3.18 -21.00
N LEU A 170 6.61 -3.14 -19.83
CA LEU A 170 7.81 -2.36 -19.64
C LEU A 170 9.03 -3.09 -20.19
N PHE A 171 9.78 -2.42 -21.04
CA PHE A 171 11.02 -2.91 -21.63
C PHE A 171 12.21 -2.06 -21.19
N PRO A 172 13.09 -2.55 -20.30
CA PRO A 172 14.33 -1.87 -19.95
C PRO A 172 15.27 -1.79 -21.17
N VAL A 173 15.67 -0.59 -21.54
CA VAL A 173 16.49 -0.34 -22.76
C VAL A 173 17.81 -1.12 -22.72
N LYS A 174 18.38 -1.37 -21.54
CA LYS A 174 19.57 -2.22 -21.38
C LYS A 174 19.44 -3.60 -22.00
N PHE A 175 18.23 -4.15 -22.10
CA PHE A 175 17.98 -5.47 -22.71
C PHE A 175 18.00 -5.43 -24.22
N ALA A 176 17.84 -4.27 -24.87
CA ALA A 176 18.09 -4.15 -26.28
C ALA A 176 19.55 -4.46 -26.66
N TYR A 177 20.48 -4.26 -25.76
CA TYR A 177 21.91 -4.55 -25.92
C TYR A 177 22.32 -5.95 -25.43
N ALA A 178 21.38 -6.73 -24.91
CA ALA A 178 21.61 -8.08 -24.36
C ALA A 178 20.74 -9.11 -25.09
N THR A 179 21.24 -9.70 -26.15
CA THR A 179 20.47 -10.57 -27.06
C THR A 179 19.79 -11.76 -26.38
N ASP A 180 20.41 -12.32 -25.35
CA ASP A 180 19.82 -13.44 -24.60
C ASP A 180 18.61 -12.97 -23.78
N LYS A 181 18.68 -11.75 -23.23
CA LYS A 181 17.53 -11.16 -22.52
C LYS A 181 16.39 -10.77 -23.45
N LEU A 182 16.68 -10.38 -24.68
CA LEU A 182 15.66 -10.18 -25.70
C LEU A 182 14.91 -11.46 -26.02
N LYS A 183 15.63 -12.58 -26.20
CA LYS A 183 15.05 -13.90 -26.47
C LYS A 183 14.20 -14.44 -25.32
N GLU A 184 14.44 -13.98 -24.10
CA GLU A 184 13.65 -14.34 -22.92
C GLU A 184 12.43 -13.44 -22.76
N LEU A 185 12.63 -12.10 -22.81
CA LEU A 185 11.61 -11.12 -22.45
C LEU A 185 10.52 -10.95 -23.52
N LEU A 186 10.89 -10.91 -24.79
CA LEU A 186 9.92 -10.68 -25.85
C LEU A 186 8.92 -11.84 -26.02
N PRO A 187 9.36 -13.11 -26.11
CA PRO A 187 8.42 -14.24 -26.14
C PRO A 187 7.59 -14.39 -24.88
N PHE A 188 8.15 -14.05 -23.69
CA PHE A 188 7.38 -14.02 -22.43
C PHE A 188 6.18 -13.06 -22.51
N ASN A 189 6.29 -11.98 -23.29
CA ASN A 189 5.23 -11.01 -23.53
C ASN A 189 4.46 -11.25 -24.85
N GLY A 190 4.60 -12.43 -25.45
CA GLY A 190 3.86 -12.83 -26.64
C GLY A 190 4.49 -12.37 -27.96
N VAL A 191 5.57 -11.59 -27.94
CA VAL A 191 6.25 -11.09 -29.16
C VAL A 191 7.18 -12.16 -29.69
N THR A 192 6.85 -12.75 -30.84
CA THR A 192 7.63 -13.81 -31.46
C THR A 192 8.43 -13.30 -32.66
N PHE A 193 9.63 -13.82 -32.83
CA PHE A 193 10.51 -13.51 -33.98
C PHE A 193 11.49 -14.68 -34.19
N PRO A 194 12.02 -14.87 -35.42
CA PRO A 194 13.05 -15.89 -35.67
C PRO A 194 14.31 -15.63 -34.87
N PRO A 195 14.84 -16.59 -34.08
CA PRO A 195 15.99 -16.37 -33.18
C PRO A 195 17.24 -15.89 -33.90
N THR A 196 17.39 -16.19 -35.19
CA THR A 196 18.50 -15.73 -36.06
C THR A 196 18.44 -14.24 -36.32
N LEU A 197 17.26 -13.62 -36.23
CA LEU A 197 17.03 -12.20 -36.50
C LEU A 197 17.12 -11.31 -35.24
N VAL A 198 17.52 -11.85 -34.09
CA VAL A 198 17.59 -11.10 -32.81
C VAL A 198 18.41 -9.82 -32.90
N LYS A 199 19.46 -9.78 -33.75
CA LYS A 199 20.25 -8.56 -33.99
C LYS A 199 19.39 -7.44 -34.57
N TYR A 200 18.59 -7.75 -35.57
CA TYR A 200 17.72 -6.77 -36.23
C TYR A 200 16.60 -6.30 -35.28
N VAL A 201 16.07 -7.18 -34.41
CA VAL A 201 15.09 -6.80 -33.36
C VAL A 201 15.73 -5.84 -32.35
N SER A 202 16.97 -6.12 -31.93
CA SER A 202 17.76 -5.21 -31.08
C SER A 202 17.90 -3.83 -31.73
N GLU A 203 18.39 -3.78 -32.95
CA GLU A 203 18.60 -2.53 -33.69
C GLU A 203 17.29 -1.77 -33.94
N TYR A 204 16.19 -2.47 -34.19
CA TYR A 204 14.84 -1.90 -34.31
C TYR A 204 14.41 -1.17 -33.03
N ILE A 205 14.57 -1.81 -31.90
CA ILE A 205 14.21 -1.21 -30.59
C ILE A 205 15.11 0.01 -30.31
N ILE A 206 16.40 -0.09 -30.58
CA ILE A 206 17.36 1.01 -30.41
C ILE A 206 17.01 2.19 -31.36
N ALA A 207 16.60 1.91 -32.59
CA ALA A 207 16.18 2.95 -33.54
C ALA A 207 14.95 3.71 -32.99
N TRP A 208 13.99 3.01 -32.43
CA TRP A 208 12.84 3.63 -31.77
C TRP A 208 13.22 4.46 -30.56
N ASP A 209 14.07 3.94 -29.67
CA ASP A 209 14.53 4.69 -28.51
C ASP A 209 15.24 5.99 -28.92
N ASN A 210 16.11 5.92 -29.94
CA ASN A 210 16.80 7.09 -30.47
C ASN A 210 15.83 8.09 -31.13
N TYR A 211 14.80 7.61 -31.81
CA TYR A 211 13.76 8.48 -32.37
C TYR A 211 12.99 9.19 -31.22
N LEU A 212 12.50 8.45 -30.27
CA LEU A 212 11.74 9.02 -29.13
C LEU A 212 12.57 9.98 -28.27
N LYS A 213 13.88 9.76 -28.15
CA LYS A 213 14.82 10.69 -27.48
C LYS A 213 14.83 12.07 -28.11
N LYS A 214 14.65 12.15 -29.42
CA LYS A 214 14.61 13.42 -30.16
C LYS A 214 13.24 14.11 -30.09
N GLN A 215 12.18 13.37 -29.76
CA GLN A 215 10.81 13.90 -29.77
C GLN A 215 10.41 14.47 -28.42
N LYS A 216 10.67 13.75 -27.33
CA LYS A 216 10.20 14.11 -26.00
C LYS A 216 11.09 13.55 -24.89
N ALA A 217 11.18 14.30 -23.79
CA ALA A 217 11.84 13.79 -22.59
C ALA A 217 11.15 12.53 -22.05
N ALA A 218 11.93 11.66 -21.40
CA ALA A 218 11.37 10.49 -20.74
C ALA A 218 10.46 10.92 -19.58
N GLU A 219 9.32 10.27 -19.46
CA GLU A 219 8.46 10.46 -18.30
C GLU A 219 9.03 9.70 -17.10
N ILE A 220 9.02 10.33 -15.91
CA ILE A 220 9.47 9.67 -14.69
C ILE A 220 8.42 8.65 -14.27
N MET A 221 8.84 7.38 -14.11
CA MET A 221 7.97 6.32 -13.64
C MET A 221 7.71 6.48 -12.15
N ARG A 222 6.44 6.44 -11.76
CA ARG A 222 6.02 6.50 -10.37
C ARG A 222 6.11 5.10 -9.74
N MET A 223 6.89 4.99 -8.68
CA MET A 223 7.12 3.72 -7.97
C MET A 223 6.12 3.48 -6.84
N GLN A 224 5.46 4.54 -6.38
CA GLN A 224 4.53 4.54 -5.26
C GLN A 224 3.33 5.44 -5.58
N MET A 225 2.19 5.13 -5.00
CA MET A 225 1.02 6.03 -4.92
C MET A 225 1.25 7.08 -3.81
N GLY A 226 0.33 8.03 -3.70
CA GLY A 226 0.39 9.06 -2.66
C GLY A 226 1.10 10.34 -3.12
N TRP A 227 1.45 11.16 -2.15
CA TRP A 227 2.06 12.47 -2.37
C TRP A 227 3.47 12.38 -2.91
N SER A 228 3.83 13.34 -3.78
CA SER A 228 5.24 13.67 -4.04
C SER A 228 5.91 14.17 -2.77
N GLU A 229 7.24 14.20 -2.77
CA GLU A 229 8.03 14.68 -1.64
C GLU A 229 7.76 16.15 -1.30
N ASP A 230 7.56 16.94 -2.34
CA ASP A 230 7.27 18.38 -2.29
C ASP A 230 5.76 18.71 -2.27
N PHE A 231 4.88 17.70 -2.18
CA PHE A 231 3.42 17.82 -2.20
C PHE A 231 2.85 18.53 -3.44
N THR A 232 3.55 18.50 -4.55
CA THR A 232 3.09 19.16 -5.81
C THR A 232 2.14 18.29 -6.63
N TYR A 233 2.15 16.96 -6.42
CA TYR A 233 1.23 16.03 -7.03
C TYR A 233 0.88 14.87 -6.09
N PHE A 234 -0.20 14.17 -6.41
CA PHE A 234 -0.64 12.94 -5.75
C PHE A 234 -0.92 11.86 -6.79
N VAL A 235 -0.36 10.66 -6.60
CA VAL A 235 -0.58 9.51 -7.48
C VAL A 235 -1.64 8.59 -6.88
N THR A 236 -2.68 8.28 -7.64
CA THR A 236 -3.70 7.29 -7.26
C THR A 236 -4.06 6.43 -8.46
N GLY A 237 -3.99 5.11 -8.30
CA GLY A 237 -4.16 4.20 -9.44
C GLY A 237 -3.16 4.51 -10.55
N ALA A 238 -3.67 4.79 -11.74
CA ALA A 238 -2.87 5.13 -12.92
C ALA A 238 -2.93 6.62 -13.28
N VAL A 239 -3.35 7.48 -12.35
CA VAL A 239 -3.45 8.94 -12.57
C VAL A 239 -2.60 9.73 -11.58
N GLU A 240 -2.15 10.86 -12.01
CA GLU A 240 -1.46 11.87 -11.22
C GLU A 240 -2.36 13.11 -11.12
N ILE A 241 -2.67 13.49 -9.88
CA ILE A 241 -3.50 14.65 -9.57
C ILE A 241 -2.57 15.79 -9.15
N THR A 242 -2.67 16.93 -9.82
CA THR A 242 -1.98 18.17 -9.49
C THR A 242 -3.00 19.24 -9.11
N LYS A 243 -2.53 20.41 -8.72
CA LYS A 243 -3.41 21.55 -8.45
C LYS A 243 -4.29 21.93 -9.65
N ASN A 244 -3.79 21.76 -10.87
CA ASN A 244 -4.41 22.32 -12.09
C ASN A 244 -5.05 21.25 -12.98
N GLU A 245 -4.65 19.99 -12.86
CA GLU A 245 -5.07 18.93 -13.77
C GLU A 245 -5.02 17.55 -13.14
N VAL A 246 -5.79 16.62 -13.70
CA VAL A 246 -5.67 15.17 -13.51
C VAL A 246 -5.19 14.58 -14.83
N LYS A 247 -4.06 13.88 -14.79
CA LYS A 247 -3.45 13.30 -15.99
C LYS A 247 -3.04 11.85 -15.78
N PRO A 248 -2.95 11.06 -16.88
CA PRO A 248 -2.38 9.72 -16.79
C PRO A 248 -0.97 9.73 -16.23
N SER A 249 -0.66 8.78 -15.38
CA SER A 249 0.65 8.61 -14.76
C SER A 249 1.33 7.34 -15.27
N ALA A 250 2.61 7.44 -15.55
CA ALA A 250 3.45 6.28 -15.80
C ALA A 250 3.76 5.58 -14.48
N VAL A 251 3.04 4.50 -14.19
CA VAL A 251 3.21 3.73 -12.94
C VAL A 251 4.03 2.46 -13.15
N SER A 252 4.78 2.08 -12.12
CA SER A 252 5.57 0.85 -12.12
C SER A 252 4.69 -0.41 -12.23
N PRO A 253 5.24 -1.56 -12.68
CA PRO A 253 4.50 -2.82 -12.71
C PRO A 253 3.90 -3.20 -11.35
N ALA A 254 4.61 -2.90 -10.25
CA ALA A 254 4.13 -3.15 -8.89
C ALA A 254 2.84 -2.37 -8.56
N ILE A 255 2.78 -1.08 -8.93
CA ILE A 255 1.57 -0.28 -8.76
C ILE A 255 0.49 -0.71 -9.76
N ARG A 256 0.86 -1.02 -11.01
CA ARG A 256 -0.08 -1.40 -12.07
C ARG A 256 -0.95 -2.59 -11.67
N ALA A 257 -0.42 -3.54 -10.91
CA ALA A 257 -1.18 -4.66 -10.37
C ALA A 257 -2.39 -4.22 -9.51
N TYR A 258 -2.26 -3.09 -8.82
CA TYR A 258 -3.30 -2.52 -7.96
C TYR A 258 -4.10 -1.40 -8.63
N ALA A 259 -3.51 -0.71 -9.60
CA ALA A 259 -4.10 0.46 -10.27
C ALA A 259 -5.47 0.16 -10.89
N LYS A 260 -5.66 -1.07 -11.39
CA LYS A 260 -6.95 -1.51 -11.95
C LYS A 260 -8.10 -1.53 -10.93
N TYR A 261 -7.78 -1.61 -9.65
CA TYR A 261 -8.76 -1.61 -8.56
C TYR A 261 -8.89 -0.24 -7.87
N ILE A 262 -7.95 0.67 -8.12
CA ILE A 262 -7.92 2.03 -7.55
C ILE A 262 -8.28 3.01 -8.65
N ARG A 263 -9.57 3.05 -8.96
CA ARG A 263 -10.18 3.92 -9.97
C ARG A 263 -11.64 4.18 -9.64
N PRO A 264 -12.25 5.27 -10.11
CA PRO A 264 -13.67 5.49 -10.00
C PRO A 264 -14.46 4.38 -10.74
N THR A 265 -15.48 3.84 -10.08
CA THR A 265 -16.38 2.81 -10.63
C THR A 265 -17.76 2.98 -10.03
N GLY A 266 -18.82 2.74 -10.80
CA GLY A 266 -20.21 2.87 -10.40
C GLY A 266 -20.66 4.31 -10.22
N SER A 267 -21.74 4.55 -9.44
CA SER A 267 -22.31 5.88 -9.19
C SER A 267 -21.72 6.53 -7.95
N TYR A 268 -21.30 7.78 -8.10
CA TYR A 268 -20.85 8.61 -6.98
C TYR A 268 -21.98 8.88 -5.97
N GLU A 269 -23.19 9.10 -6.44
CA GLU A 269 -24.35 9.40 -5.61
C GLU A 269 -24.72 8.18 -4.74
N VAL A 270 -24.64 6.96 -5.30
CA VAL A 270 -24.87 5.73 -4.55
C VAL A 270 -23.79 5.56 -3.48
N TRP A 271 -22.53 5.76 -3.82
CA TRP A 271 -21.43 5.77 -2.87
C TRP A 271 -21.64 6.79 -1.75
N GLN A 272 -21.99 8.03 -2.11
CA GLN A 272 -22.20 9.13 -1.17
C GLN A 272 -23.36 8.84 -0.19
N LYS A 273 -24.46 8.26 -0.69
CA LYS A 273 -25.59 7.84 0.16
C LYS A 273 -25.13 6.81 1.20
N SER A 274 -24.35 5.82 0.79
CA SER A 274 -23.83 4.79 1.69
C SER A 274 -22.81 5.37 2.70
N ALA A 275 -21.94 6.27 2.26
CA ALA A 275 -20.98 6.95 3.12
C ALA A 275 -21.70 7.83 4.17
N ASN A 276 -22.73 8.56 3.78
CA ASN A 276 -23.53 9.39 4.69
C ASN A 276 -24.34 8.57 5.70
N ALA A 277 -24.62 7.30 5.44
CA ALA A 277 -25.30 6.43 6.40
C ALA A 277 -24.45 6.18 7.67
N PHE A 278 -23.14 6.35 7.61
CA PHE A 278 -22.29 6.31 8.80
C PHE A 278 -22.51 7.48 9.77
N ASN A 279 -23.31 8.48 9.37
CA ASN A 279 -23.79 9.53 10.28
C ASN A 279 -24.99 9.11 11.16
N LEU A 280 -25.50 7.90 11.00
CA LEU A 280 -26.58 7.40 11.85
C LEU A 280 -26.10 7.23 13.29
N PRO A 281 -26.96 7.56 14.29
CA PRO A 281 -26.63 7.31 15.71
C PRO A 281 -26.33 5.83 15.97
N GLY A 282 -25.28 5.58 16.76
CA GLY A 282 -24.79 4.23 17.06
C GLY A 282 -23.74 3.71 16.09
N LEU A 283 -23.44 4.44 15.00
CA LEU A 283 -22.37 4.11 14.04
C LEU A 283 -21.14 5.01 14.15
N GLU A 284 -21.01 5.81 15.23
CA GLU A 284 -19.95 6.81 15.37
C GLU A 284 -18.55 6.17 15.32
N VAL A 285 -18.34 5.06 16.04
CA VAL A 285 -17.05 4.35 16.02
C VAL A 285 -16.81 3.71 14.65
N HIS A 286 -17.87 3.25 13.98
CA HIS A 286 -17.79 2.70 12.64
C HIS A 286 -17.43 3.77 11.60
N ALA A 287 -17.90 5.01 11.75
CA ALA A 287 -17.59 6.14 10.89
C ALA A 287 -16.09 6.46 10.87
N LEU A 288 -15.34 6.11 11.94
CA LEU A 288 -13.90 6.31 11.98
C LEU A 288 -13.17 5.56 10.85
N GLY A 289 -13.68 4.42 10.38
CA GLY A 289 -13.14 3.70 9.21
C GLY A 289 -13.22 4.55 7.94
N LEU A 290 -14.37 5.19 7.69
CA LEU A 290 -14.54 6.13 6.58
C LEU A 290 -13.63 7.35 6.73
N LEU A 291 -13.57 7.94 7.94
CA LEU A 291 -12.70 9.06 8.22
C LEU A 291 -11.22 8.72 8.04
N ALA A 292 -10.80 7.49 8.32
CA ALA A 292 -9.44 7.01 8.10
C ALA A 292 -9.08 7.01 6.59
N GLY A 293 -10.05 6.76 5.70
CA GLY A 293 -9.87 6.88 4.26
C GLY A 293 -9.46 8.30 3.84
N PHE A 294 -10.10 9.34 4.40
CA PHE A 294 -9.74 10.74 4.17
C PHE A 294 -8.54 11.20 5.00
N GLY A 295 -8.33 10.63 6.17
CA GLY A 295 -7.21 10.96 7.05
C GLY A 295 -5.86 10.42 6.59
N SER A 296 -5.86 9.27 5.91
CA SER A 296 -4.62 8.59 5.50
C SER A 296 -3.70 9.48 4.64
N PRO A 297 -4.18 10.24 3.64
CA PRO A 297 -3.35 11.19 2.91
C PRO A 297 -2.73 12.30 3.76
N LEU A 298 -3.32 12.64 4.90
CA LEU A 298 -2.83 13.70 5.79
C LEU A 298 -1.73 13.23 6.76
N MET A 299 -1.57 11.92 6.97
CA MET A 299 -0.54 11.37 7.87
C MET A 299 0.87 11.86 7.53
N SER A 300 1.15 12.10 6.24
CA SER A 300 2.44 12.66 5.79
C SER A 300 2.75 14.07 6.32
N ARG A 301 1.77 14.78 6.88
CA ARG A 301 1.92 16.12 7.49
C ARG A 301 2.02 16.05 9.01
N THR A 302 2.00 14.86 9.60
CA THR A 302 2.13 14.65 11.04
C THR A 302 3.53 14.20 11.43
N SER A 303 3.80 14.16 12.74
CA SER A 303 5.09 13.75 13.28
C SER A 303 5.28 12.21 13.32
N THR A 304 4.22 11.43 13.04
CA THR A 304 4.28 9.96 13.02
C THR A 304 3.90 9.42 11.66
N PRO A 305 4.66 8.45 11.10
CA PRO A 305 4.37 7.93 9.76
C PRO A 305 3.07 7.15 9.66
N GLY A 306 2.63 6.47 10.73
CA GLY A 306 1.41 5.69 10.66
C GLY A 306 1.02 5.08 12.00
N CYS A 307 -0.23 4.62 12.05
CA CYS A 307 -0.81 3.91 13.17
C CYS A 307 -1.89 2.94 12.66
N THR A 308 -2.24 1.98 13.48
CA THR A 308 -3.26 0.99 13.18
C THR A 308 -4.52 1.26 13.99
N ILE A 309 -5.68 1.23 13.33
CA ILE A 309 -7.00 1.16 13.94
C ILE A 309 -7.48 -0.28 13.78
N SER A 310 -7.79 -0.95 14.88
CA SER A 310 -8.29 -2.32 14.91
C SER A 310 -9.73 -2.35 15.37
N TYR A 311 -10.59 -3.01 14.62
CA TYR A 311 -11.96 -3.31 15.01
C TYR A 311 -12.06 -4.75 15.49
N LEU A 312 -12.26 -4.91 16.79
CA LEU A 312 -12.37 -6.19 17.47
C LEU A 312 -13.84 -6.53 17.74
N SER A 313 -14.27 -7.73 17.39
CA SER A 313 -15.47 -8.37 17.96
C SER A 313 -15.44 -9.87 17.67
N PRO A 314 -15.75 -10.74 18.61
CA PRO A 314 -15.95 -12.16 18.35
C PRO A 314 -17.20 -12.41 17.49
N ASP A 315 -18.15 -11.47 17.52
CA ASP A 315 -19.41 -11.60 16.82
C ASP A 315 -19.26 -11.19 15.34
N SER A 316 -19.97 -11.88 14.47
CA SER A 316 -20.12 -11.53 13.06
C SER A 316 -21.25 -10.52 12.86
N GLY A 317 -21.18 -9.72 11.78
CA GLY A 317 -22.26 -8.79 11.42
C GLY A 317 -22.29 -7.48 12.20
N VAL A 318 -21.37 -7.26 13.15
CA VAL A 318 -21.28 -6.00 13.93
C VAL A 318 -20.75 -4.80 13.13
N GLY A 319 -20.36 -4.98 11.87
CA GLY A 319 -19.92 -3.88 10.99
C GLY A 319 -18.41 -3.67 10.90
N LYS A 320 -17.54 -4.55 11.45
CA LYS A 320 -16.07 -4.44 11.36
C LYS A 320 -15.56 -4.22 9.94
N THR A 321 -15.81 -5.20 9.07
CA THR A 321 -15.40 -5.16 7.66
C THR A 321 -16.07 -4.01 6.90
N GLY A 322 -17.34 -3.71 7.21
CA GLY A 322 -18.06 -2.59 6.61
C GLY A 322 -17.41 -1.23 6.89
N SER A 323 -16.93 -1.01 8.12
CA SER A 323 -16.20 0.21 8.50
C SER A 323 -14.88 0.35 7.71
N MET A 324 -14.13 -0.74 7.58
CA MET A 324 -12.90 -0.78 6.77
C MET A 324 -13.21 -0.53 5.29
N TYR A 325 -14.25 -1.17 4.75
CA TYR A 325 -14.66 -1.03 3.34
C TYR A 325 -15.07 0.40 3.01
N ALA A 326 -15.77 1.08 3.92
CA ALA A 326 -16.12 2.48 3.74
C ALA A 326 -14.87 3.35 3.52
N GLY A 327 -13.83 3.15 4.32
CA GLY A 327 -12.57 3.89 4.17
C GLY A 327 -11.79 3.53 2.89
N LEU A 328 -11.71 2.25 2.54
CA LEU A 328 -11.03 1.78 1.33
C LEU A 328 -11.74 2.26 0.06
N SER A 329 -13.09 2.32 0.08
CA SER A 329 -13.91 2.75 -1.05
C SER A 329 -13.69 4.20 -1.48
N VAL A 330 -13.07 5.02 -0.64
CA VAL A 330 -12.70 6.41 -0.97
C VAL A 330 -11.81 6.46 -2.21
N PHE A 331 -10.83 5.55 -2.32
CA PHE A 331 -9.86 5.51 -3.42
C PHE A 331 -10.02 4.35 -4.37
N GLY A 332 -10.65 3.25 -3.98
CA GLY A 332 -10.71 2.06 -4.83
C GLY A 332 -11.68 0.99 -4.36
N ASN A 333 -11.65 -0.14 -5.04
CA ASN A 333 -12.48 -1.29 -4.71
C ASN A 333 -12.11 -1.87 -3.33
N PRO A 334 -12.98 -1.83 -2.32
CA PRO A 334 -12.62 -2.23 -0.96
C PRO A 334 -12.27 -3.72 -0.85
N TYR A 335 -12.93 -4.59 -1.62
CA TYR A 335 -12.67 -6.03 -1.60
C TYR A 335 -11.27 -6.37 -2.13
N TYR A 336 -10.86 -5.76 -3.26
CA TYR A 336 -9.55 -6.04 -3.87
C TYR A 336 -8.41 -5.21 -3.26
N THR A 337 -8.71 -4.09 -2.61
CA THR A 337 -7.71 -3.28 -1.91
C THR A 337 -7.48 -3.73 -0.47
N SER A 338 -8.44 -4.41 0.15
CA SER A 338 -8.20 -5.15 1.38
C SER A 338 -7.31 -6.37 1.13
N LEU A 339 -6.58 -6.78 2.14
CA LEU A 339 -5.91 -8.07 2.17
C LEU A 339 -6.78 -9.00 3.00
N ALA A 340 -7.17 -10.12 2.42
CA ALA A 340 -7.78 -11.21 3.17
C ALA A 340 -6.68 -12.11 3.77
N GLU A 341 -7.04 -12.75 4.85
CA GLU A 341 -6.32 -13.76 5.65
C GLU A 341 -5.01 -14.33 5.14
N GLY A 342 -4.01 -14.44 6.01
CA GLY A 342 -3.00 -15.53 6.10
C GLY A 342 -2.17 -15.88 4.87
N SER A 343 -2.64 -15.56 3.68
CA SER A 343 -2.04 -15.94 2.40
C SER A 343 -0.90 -15.04 1.93
N ALA A 344 -0.71 -13.88 2.57
CA ALA A 344 0.31 -12.93 2.14
C ALA A 344 1.60 -13.09 2.95
N THR A 345 2.70 -13.35 2.25
CA THR A 345 4.03 -13.36 2.86
C THR A 345 4.40 -11.99 3.42
N ASP A 346 5.29 -11.94 4.42
CA ASP A 346 5.82 -10.69 5.00
C ASP A 346 6.34 -9.70 3.94
N ASN A 347 6.97 -10.22 2.88
CA ASN A 347 7.45 -9.41 1.77
C ASN A 347 6.31 -8.83 0.90
N ALA A 348 5.24 -9.59 0.66
CA ALA A 348 4.08 -9.13 -0.10
C ALA A 348 3.32 -8.04 0.65
N LEU A 349 3.10 -8.22 1.98
CA LEU A 349 2.51 -7.21 2.86
C LEU A 349 3.31 -5.90 2.83
N THR A 350 4.65 -6.03 2.96
CA THR A 350 5.55 -4.87 2.93
C THR A 350 5.53 -4.16 1.58
N GLY A 351 5.58 -4.91 0.47
CA GLY A 351 5.55 -4.35 -0.88
C GLY A 351 4.27 -3.57 -1.13
N ARG A 352 3.11 -4.12 -0.71
CA ARG A 352 1.82 -3.46 -0.88
C ARG A 352 1.71 -2.19 -0.02
N TYR A 353 2.07 -2.28 1.25
CA TYR A 353 2.10 -1.15 2.17
C TYR A 353 2.92 0.02 1.62
N LEU A 354 4.12 -0.25 1.07
CA LEU A 354 4.97 0.77 0.46
C LEU A 354 4.38 1.33 -0.85
N ALA A 355 3.77 0.47 -1.67
CA ALA A 355 3.20 0.88 -2.96
C ALA A 355 2.04 1.87 -2.80
N ILE A 356 1.17 1.68 -1.80
CA ILE A 356 0.01 2.57 -1.58
C ILE A 356 0.33 3.82 -0.76
N ARG A 357 1.42 3.85 -0.07
CA ARG A 357 2.10 4.93 0.66
C ARG A 357 1.25 5.89 1.52
N ASN A 358 0.30 6.62 0.94
CA ASN A 358 -0.55 7.58 1.66
C ASN A 358 -2.05 7.27 1.52
N ILE A 359 -2.39 6.11 0.98
CA ILE A 359 -3.76 5.63 0.87
C ILE A 359 -4.02 4.65 2.02
N LEU A 360 -5.26 4.54 2.47
CA LEU A 360 -5.64 3.63 3.54
C LEU A 360 -5.19 2.19 3.25
N PHE A 361 -4.58 1.54 4.24
CA PHE A 361 -4.22 0.12 4.20
C PHE A 361 -5.25 -0.70 4.96
N GLY A 362 -5.91 -1.65 4.28
CA GLY A 362 -6.91 -2.52 4.87
C GLY A 362 -6.40 -3.95 5.05
N LEU A 363 -6.68 -4.55 6.20
CA LEU A 363 -6.36 -5.94 6.51
C LEU A 363 -7.55 -6.61 7.18
N ASP A 364 -8.25 -7.47 6.44
CA ASP A 364 -9.38 -8.21 6.96
C ASP A 364 -8.90 -9.47 7.70
N GLU A 365 -9.55 -9.80 8.80
CA GLU A 365 -9.23 -10.97 9.62
C GLU A 365 -7.76 -11.11 10.05
N ALA A 366 -7.16 -10.03 10.55
CA ALA A 366 -5.78 -10.02 11.04
C ALA A 366 -5.50 -11.05 12.16
N THR A 367 -6.54 -11.67 12.70
CA THR A 367 -6.45 -12.76 13.67
C THR A 367 -5.65 -13.95 13.15
N ASN A 368 -5.70 -14.21 11.85
CA ASN A 368 -5.07 -15.39 11.23
C ASN A 368 -3.60 -15.18 10.86
N ILE A 369 -3.07 -13.96 11.01
CA ILE A 369 -1.66 -13.66 10.77
C ILE A 369 -0.84 -14.16 11.96
N GLU A 370 0.32 -14.76 11.72
CA GLU A 370 1.25 -15.13 12.77
C GLU A 370 1.63 -13.91 13.63
N SER A 371 1.67 -14.10 14.95
CA SER A 371 1.90 -13.01 15.91
C SER A 371 3.21 -12.25 15.68
N GLU A 372 4.25 -12.94 15.21
CA GLU A 372 5.54 -12.31 14.86
C GLU A 372 5.46 -11.46 13.60
N ILE A 373 4.75 -11.93 12.56
CA ILE A 373 4.53 -11.17 11.31
C ILE A 373 3.71 -9.92 11.63
N LEU A 374 2.66 -10.08 12.45
CA LEU A 374 1.82 -8.97 12.90
C LEU A 374 2.65 -7.91 13.67
N SER A 375 3.46 -8.33 14.65
CA SER A 375 4.34 -7.41 15.39
C SER A 375 5.27 -6.64 14.45
N ARG A 376 5.90 -7.34 13.49
CA ARG A 376 6.77 -6.69 12.47
C ARG A 376 5.99 -5.71 11.59
N LEU A 377 4.76 -6.07 11.17
CA LEU A 377 3.91 -5.20 10.35
C LEU A 377 3.53 -3.92 11.09
N LEU A 378 3.08 -4.01 12.34
CA LEU A 378 2.74 -2.85 13.18
C LEU A 378 3.95 -1.91 13.37
N HIS A 379 5.13 -2.48 13.58
CA HIS A 379 6.37 -1.68 13.63
C HIS A 379 6.67 -0.97 12.31
N ARG A 380 6.49 -1.63 11.16
CA ARG A 380 6.72 -1.02 9.84
C ARG A 380 5.74 0.10 9.55
N ILE A 381 4.45 -0.11 9.84
CA ILE A 381 3.42 0.92 9.68
C ILE A 381 3.80 2.17 10.50
N SER A 382 4.23 1.98 11.73
CA SER A 382 4.55 3.09 12.62
C SER A 382 5.92 3.74 12.36
N SER A 383 6.86 3.03 11.74
CA SER A 383 8.18 3.58 11.36
C SER A 383 8.19 4.21 9.98
N GLY A 384 7.23 3.84 9.13
CA GLY A 384 7.14 4.32 7.75
C GLY A 384 8.25 3.82 6.83
N ARG A 385 9.17 2.98 7.31
CA ARG A 385 10.38 2.59 6.58
C ARG A 385 10.34 1.14 6.13
N ALA A 386 10.89 0.90 4.93
CA ALA A 386 11.24 -0.44 4.48
C ALA A 386 12.60 -0.87 5.01
N LYS A 387 12.88 -2.18 4.97
CA LYS A 387 14.25 -2.68 5.15
C LYS A 387 15.08 -2.26 3.94
N SER A 388 16.26 -1.66 4.17
CA SER A 388 17.25 -1.43 3.13
C SER A 388 17.61 -2.74 2.43
N ARG A 389 17.69 -2.72 1.09
CA ARG A 389 18.08 -3.87 0.27
C ARG A 389 19.16 -3.44 -0.71
N MET A 390 20.17 -4.29 -0.89
CA MET A 390 21.19 -4.10 -1.92
C MET A 390 20.59 -4.34 -3.31
N GLN A 391 21.07 -3.60 -4.30
CA GLN A 391 20.80 -3.89 -5.71
C GLN A 391 21.63 -5.10 -6.14
N SER A 392 21.01 -6.03 -6.87
CA SER A 392 21.69 -7.26 -7.32
C SER A 392 22.75 -7.02 -8.41
N SER A 393 22.70 -5.88 -9.12
CA SER A 393 23.54 -5.59 -10.28
C SER A 393 24.60 -4.52 -10.05
N VAL A 394 24.51 -3.75 -8.98
CA VAL A 394 25.46 -2.68 -8.64
C VAL A 394 25.66 -2.77 -7.13
N ASN A 395 26.87 -2.80 -6.66
CA ASN A 395 27.22 -2.93 -5.23
C ASN A 395 26.81 -1.66 -4.44
N ALA A 396 25.52 -1.28 -4.58
CA ALA A 396 24.89 -0.11 -4.00
C ALA A 396 23.56 -0.47 -3.35
N GLU A 397 23.16 0.24 -2.31
CA GLU A 397 21.80 0.18 -1.80
C GLU A 397 20.82 0.61 -2.91
N ARG A 398 19.65 -0.02 -2.94
CA ARG A 398 18.55 0.50 -3.76
C ARG A 398 18.27 1.93 -3.34
N GLU A 399 18.02 2.81 -4.31
CA GLU A 399 17.46 4.13 -3.98
C GLU A 399 16.33 3.93 -2.99
N ILE A 400 16.41 4.66 -1.87
CA ILE A 400 15.43 4.54 -0.78
C ILE A 400 14.09 5.01 -1.34
N GLU A 401 13.19 4.05 -1.56
CA GLU A 401 11.79 4.38 -1.79
C GLU A 401 11.33 5.24 -0.61
N GLN A 402 10.58 6.30 -0.90
CA GLN A 402 10.05 7.16 0.15
C GLN A 402 9.23 6.28 1.11
N GLY A 403 9.42 6.50 2.40
CA GLY A 403 8.66 5.78 3.42
C GLY A 403 7.15 5.98 3.26
N ALA A 404 6.35 5.02 3.68
CA ALA A 404 4.90 5.15 3.69
C ALA A 404 4.45 5.93 4.92
N SER A 405 3.44 6.80 4.73
CA SER A 405 2.76 7.50 5.82
C SER A 405 1.26 7.33 5.61
N LEU A 406 0.64 6.42 6.36
CA LEU A 406 -0.74 6.02 6.17
C LEU A 406 -1.38 5.52 7.48
N ILE A 407 -2.70 5.42 7.46
CA ILE A 407 -3.48 4.72 8.48
C ILE A 407 -3.72 3.30 7.98
N ALA A 408 -3.56 2.32 8.88
CA ALA A 408 -4.00 0.95 8.65
C ALA A 408 -5.30 0.69 9.40
N VAL A 409 -6.27 0.04 8.76
CA VAL A 409 -7.48 -0.46 9.42
C VAL A 409 -7.48 -1.98 9.35
N MET A 410 -7.62 -2.61 10.50
CA MET A 410 -7.64 -4.06 10.63
C MET A 410 -8.94 -4.53 11.27
N THR A 411 -9.43 -5.69 10.87
CA THR A 411 -10.54 -6.36 11.55
C THR A 411 -10.04 -7.62 12.24
N THR A 412 -10.58 -7.92 13.42
CA THR A 412 -10.15 -9.06 14.23
C THR A 412 -11.32 -9.69 15.00
N ASN A 413 -11.19 -10.98 15.27
CA ASN A 413 -12.12 -11.73 16.12
C ASN A 413 -11.54 -11.96 17.53
N GLN A 414 -10.25 -11.67 17.72
CA GLN A 414 -9.52 -11.75 18.98
C GLN A 414 -8.72 -10.47 19.17
N SER A 415 -8.45 -10.07 20.41
CA SER A 415 -7.63 -8.90 20.69
C SER A 415 -6.24 -9.02 20.08
N LEU A 416 -5.83 -8.00 19.32
CA LEU A 416 -4.45 -7.89 18.83
C LEU A 416 -3.46 -7.77 19.98
N TYR A 417 -3.85 -7.11 21.07
CA TYR A 417 -3.01 -6.98 22.26
C TYR A 417 -2.70 -8.33 22.89
N ASP A 418 -3.71 -9.21 23.02
CA ASP A 418 -3.51 -10.56 23.59
C ASP A 418 -2.70 -11.44 22.63
N LYS A 419 -2.90 -11.29 21.34
CA LYS A 419 -2.10 -11.97 20.31
C LYS A 419 -0.63 -11.55 20.36
N LEU A 420 -0.34 -10.28 20.54
CA LEU A 420 1.02 -9.75 20.66
C LEU A 420 1.71 -10.20 21.95
N LYS A 421 0.97 -10.39 23.05
CA LYS A 421 1.50 -10.94 24.30
C LYS A 421 2.00 -12.39 24.19
N GLN A 422 1.55 -13.15 23.19
CA GLN A 422 2.09 -14.48 22.92
C GLN A 422 3.54 -14.45 22.46
N VAL A 423 3.96 -13.37 21.80
CA VAL A 423 5.34 -13.18 21.32
C VAL A 423 6.20 -12.42 22.32
N LYS A 424 5.60 -11.45 23.01
CA LYS A 424 6.28 -10.55 23.95
C LYS A 424 5.41 -10.34 25.17
N LYS A 425 5.94 -10.57 26.38
CA LYS A 425 5.20 -10.22 27.61
C LYS A 425 4.85 -8.72 27.69
N ARG A 426 5.60 -7.86 27.00
CA ARG A 426 5.40 -6.41 26.92
C ARG A 426 5.41 -5.90 25.48
N PRO A 427 4.31 -5.99 24.76
CA PRO A 427 4.19 -5.36 23.46
C PRO A 427 3.85 -3.85 23.56
N ASP A 428 4.39 -3.14 24.56
CA ASP A 428 4.08 -1.72 24.83
C ASP A 428 4.29 -0.85 23.60
N GLY A 429 5.33 -1.18 22.83
CA GLY A 429 5.63 -0.46 21.59
C GLY A 429 4.56 -0.65 20.50
N GLU A 430 4.05 -1.86 20.34
CA GLU A 430 3.00 -2.19 19.38
C GLU A 430 1.63 -1.65 19.85
N ILE A 431 1.36 -1.75 21.15
CA ILE A 431 0.14 -1.21 21.78
C ILE A 431 0.06 0.30 21.58
N ALA A 432 1.16 1.03 21.81
CA ALA A 432 1.21 2.48 21.61
C ALA A 432 0.99 2.90 20.12
N ARG A 433 0.98 1.95 19.19
CA ARG A 433 0.82 2.16 17.73
C ARG A 433 -0.46 1.55 17.19
N THR A 434 -1.32 1.04 18.06
CA THR A 434 -2.58 0.36 17.69
C THR A 434 -3.71 0.87 18.56
N ILE A 435 -4.77 1.38 17.94
CA ILE A 435 -6.01 1.76 18.61
C ILE A 435 -7.00 0.62 18.36
N GLU A 436 -7.28 -0.20 19.36
CA GLU A 436 -8.19 -1.34 19.24
C GLU A 436 -9.56 -0.99 19.82
N PHE A 437 -10.59 -0.94 18.95
CA PHE A 437 -11.97 -0.71 19.36
C PHE A 437 -12.72 -2.04 19.43
N GLN A 438 -13.26 -2.34 20.58
CA GLN A 438 -14.21 -3.44 20.73
C GLN A 438 -15.59 -2.97 20.24
N LEU A 439 -16.10 -3.61 19.18
CA LEU A 439 -17.41 -3.33 18.64
C LEU A 439 -18.45 -4.30 19.19
N GLU A 440 -19.55 -3.73 19.60
CA GLU A 440 -20.78 -4.44 19.92
C GLU A 440 -21.78 -4.29 18.78
N MET A 441 -22.82 -5.14 18.74
CA MET A 441 -23.87 -5.04 17.73
C MET A 441 -24.61 -3.70 17.89
N PRO A 442 -24.58 -2.80 16.91
CA PRO A 442 -25.32 -1.56 16.98
C PRO A 442 -26.82 -1.81 17.11
N GLU A 443 -27.49 -1.08 18.00
CA GLU A 443 -28.94 -1.23 18.21
C GLU A 443 -29.74 -1.05 16.91
N ILE A 444 -29.31 -0.15 16.04
CA ILE A 444 -29.92 0.09 14.73
C ILE A 444 -29.84 -1.15 13.81
N PHE A 445 -28.81 -1.99 13.95
CA PHE A 445 -28.69 -3.24 13.20
C PHE A 445 -29.54 -4.35 13.82
N VAL A 446 -29.77 -4.32 15.15
CA VAL A 446 -30.72 -5.22 15.80
C VAL A 446 -32.13 -4.90 15.35
N GLN A 447 -32.50 -3.61 15.29
CA GLN A 447 -33.82 -3.17 14.84
C GLN A 447 -34.05 -3.38 13.34
N ASN A 448 -33.01 -3.27 12.52
CA ASN A 448 -33.05 -3.50 11.08
C ASN A 448 -31.85 -4.36 10.62
N PRO A 449 -31.96 -5.69 10.63
CA PRO A 449 -30.88 -6.61 10.31
C PRO A 449 -30.31 -6.48 8.89
N ASN A 450 -31.08 -5.93 7.95
CA ASN A 450 -30.64 -5.72 6.56
C ASN A 450 -29.85 -4.41 6.38
N LEU A 451 -29.98 -3.47 7.30
CA LEU A 451 -29.39 -2.13 7.17
C LEU A 451 -27.85 -2.19 6.98
N SER A 452 -27.18 -3.07 7.69
CA SER A 452 -25.72 -3.25 7.53
C SER A 452 -25.36 -3.61 6.09
N LYS A 453 -26.11 -4.51 5.46
CA LYS A 453 -25.88 -4.90 4.06
C LYS A 453 -26.25 -3.77 3.10
N GLU A 454 -27.33 -3.05 3.36
CA GLU A 454 -27.77 -1.91 2.55
C GLU A 454 -26.76 -0.77 2.56
N ILE A 455 -26.04 -0.58 3.67
CA ILE A 455 -24.98 0.42 3.79
C ILE A 455 -23.70 -0.06 3.10
N VAL A 456 -23.31 -1.32 3.26
CA VAL A 456 -21.95 -1.78 2.92
C VAL A 456 -21.88 -2.34 1.49
N ASN A 457 -22.89 -3.09 1.03
CA ASN A 457 -22.85 -3.71 -0.29
C ASN A 457 -22.63 -2.72 -1.45
N PRO A 458 -23.23 -1.51 -1.43
CA PRO A 458 -22.99 -0.55 -2.50
C PRO A 458 -21.52 -0.19 -2.71
N PHE A 459 -20.66 -0.24 -1.68
CA PHE A 459 -19.24 0.04 -1.83
C PHE A 459 -18.48 -0.97 -2.70
N ASN A 460 -19.02 -2.18 -2.89
CA ASN A 460 -18.39 -3.19 -3.76
C ASN A 460 -18.48 -2.83 -5.25
N GLU A 461 -19.48 -2.04 -5.62
CA GLU A 461 -19.77 -1.67 -7.01
C GLU A 461 -19.58 -0.16 -7.26
N ASN A 462 -19.60 0.65 -6.20
CA ASN A 462 -19.48 2.11 -6.28
C ASN A 462 -18.35 2.58 -5.38
N TYR A 463 -17.22 2.97 -5.97
CA TYR A 463 -16.01 3.32 -5.23
C TYR A 463 -15.06 4.21 -6.05
N GLY A 464 -14.06 4.78 -5.38
CA GLY A 464 -12.92 5.47 -5.99
C GLY A 464 -13.19 6.88 -6.49
N HIS A 465 -14.43 7.37 -6.43
CA HIS A 465 -14.80 8.72 -6.87
C HIS A 465 -14.35 9.80 -5.87
N ALA A 466 -14.54 9.55 -4.59
CA ALA A 466 -14.30 10.53 -3.54
C ALA A 466 -12.83 10.93 -3.41
N GLY A 467 -11.91 9.99 -3.58
CA GLY A 467 -10.47 10.22 -3.42
C GLY A 467 -9.92 11.32 -4.32
N PRO A 468 -10.07 11.24 -5.64
CA PRO A 468 -9.63 12.29 -6.55
C PRO A 468 -10.25 13.67 -6.24
N ILE A 469 -11.55 13.73 -5.97
CA ILE A 469 -12.26 14.98 -5.59
C ILE A 469 -11.65 15.55 -4.31
N TYR A 470 -11.43 14.70 -3.32
CA TYR A 470 -10.84 15.08 -2.05
C TYR A 470 -9.41 15.62 -2.20
N ILE A 471 -8.56 14.95 -2.96
CA ILE A 471 -7.19 15.41 -3.19
C ILE A 471 -7.15 16.75 -3.95
N GLN A 472 -7.99 16.92 -4.96
CA GLN A 472 -8.12 18.22 -5.64
C GLN A 472 -8.55 19.32 -4.67
N TYR A 473 -9.49 19.04 -3.78
CA TYR A 473 -9.92 19.99 -2.76
C TYR A 473 -8.78 20.38 -1.82
N LEU A 474 -7.95 19.41 -1.37
CA LEU A 474 -6.76 19.69 -0.55
C LEU A 474 -5.79 20.65 -1.24
N PHE A 475 -5.58 20.50 -2.55
CA PHE A 475 -4.75 21.45 -3.31
C PHE A 475 -5.32 22.88 -3.30
N THR A 476 -6.64 23.04 -3.24
CA THR A 476 -7.25 24.39 -3.12
C THR A 476 -7.02 25.04 -1.76
N LYS A 477 -6.95 24.21 -0.69
CA LYS A 477 -6.70 24.69 0.68
C LYS A 477 -5.25 25.11 0.91
N GLY A 478 -4.32 24.36 0.35
CA GLY A 478 -2.88 24.58 0.53
C GLY A 478 -2.34 24.09 1.88
N GLU A 479 -1.04 23.96 1.96
CA GLU A 479 -0.34 23.31 3.10
C GLU A 479 -0.55 24.05 4.44
N HIS A 480 -0.66 25.37 4.43
CA HIS A 480 -0.86 26.17 5.65
C HIS A 480 -2.20 25.85 6.31
N GLU A 481 -3.28 25.84 5.54
CA GLU A 481 -4.63 25.57 6.08
C GLU A 481 -4.75 24.10 6.50
N ILE A 482 -4.16 23.16 5.74
CA ILE A 482 -4.12 21.73 6.12
C ILE A 482 -3.46 21.57 7.49
N LYS A 483 -2.30 22.18 7.72
CA LYS A 483 -1.60 22.11 9.00
C LYS A 483 -2.39 22.76 10.14
N LYS A 484 -3.07 23.85 9.87
CA LYS A 484 -3.92 24.54 10.85
C LYS A 484 -5.11 23.67 11.30
N VAL A 485 -5.79 23.01 10.36
CA VAL A 485 -6.89 22.10 10.70
C VAL A 485 -6.39 20.85 11.43
N LEU A 486 -5.26 20.29 11.04
CA LEU A 486 -4.62 19.20 11.77
C LEU A 486 -4.30 19.61 13.21
N HIS A 487 -3.73 20.81 13.40
CA HIS A 487 -3.42 21.34 14.74
C HIS A 487 -4.67 21.54 15.59
N LYS A 488 -5.74 22.09 15.03
CA LYS A 488 -7.05 22.24 15.70
C LYS A 488 -7.54 20.91 16.30
N TRP A 489 -7.50 19.83 15.49
CA TRP A 489 -7.95 18.51 15.95
C TRP A 489 -6.97 17.85 16.92
N SER A 490 -5.67 18.13 16.79
CA SER A 490 -4.65 17.70 17.75
C SER A 490 -4.83 18.35 19.12
N GLU A 491 -5.07 19.66 19.19
CA GLU A 491 -5.36 20.38 20.45
C GLU A 491 -6.61 19.80 21.09
N ARG A 492 -7.69 19.63 20.33
CA ARG A 492 -8.93 19.05 20.83
C ARG A 492 -8.73 17.62 21.35
N PHE A 493 -7.93 16.81 20.69
CA PHE A 493 -7.57 15.47 21.18
C PHE A 493 -6.85 15.56 22.53
N ARG A 494 -5.89 16.46 22.68
CA ARG A 494 -5.17 16.68 23.96
C ARG A 494 -6.07 17.13 25.08
N GLU A 495 -7.04 17.99 24.79
CA GLU A 495 -8.02 18.46 25.77
C GLU A 495 -8.93 17.34 26.25
N GLU A 496 -9.48 16.53 25.35
CA GLU A 496 -10.48 15.51 25.69
C GLU A 496 -9.89 14.14 26.08
N TYR A 497 -8.75 13.72 25.49
CA TYR A 497 -8.11 12.42 25.77
C TYR A 497 -6.95 12.53 26.74
N GLY A 498 -6.18 13.61 26.67
CA GLY A 498 -5.03 13.91 27.52
C GLY A 498 -3.75 14.18 26.76
N ALA A 499 -2.97 15.13 27.28
CA ALA A 499 -1.69 15.56 26.73
C ALA A 499 -0.55 14.68 27.30
N ASN A 500 -0.20 13.59 26.62
CA ASN A 500 0.93 12.73 26.97
C ASN A 500 1.74 12.35 25.72
N PRO A 501 3.08 12.52 25.73
CA PRO A 501 3.93 12.12 24.58
C PRO A 501 3.78 10.65 24.16
N ALA A 502 3.36 9.76 25.05
CA ALA A 502 3.08 8.37 24.73
C ALA A 502 1.89 8.20 23.77
N TYR A 503 0.97 9.17 23.72
CA TYR A 503 -0.21 9.13 22.87
C TYR A 503 0.00 9.73 21.47
N ARG A 504 1.23 10.11 21.09
CA ARG A 504 1.52 10.80 19.82
C ARG A 504 0.99 10.07 18.57
N PHE A 505 1.00 8.73 18.58
CA PHE A 505 0.45 7.94 17.47
C PHE A 505 -1.07 8.05 17.39
N TYR A 506 -1.74 7.96 18.53
CA TYR A 506 -3.19 8.11 18.64
C TYR A 506 -3.63 9.51 18.27
N GLU A 507 -2.96 10.52 18.84
CA GLU A 507 -3.20 11.93 18.54
C GLU A 507 -3.10 12.22 17.04
N ASN A 508 -1.98 11.87 16.40
CA ASN A 508 -1.77 12.14 15.00
C ASN A 508 -2.78 11.39 14.10
N THR A 509 -3.15 10.17 14.47
CA THR A 509 -4.11 9.37 13.70
C THR A 509 -5.52 9.93 13.80
N ILE A 510 -6.00 10.17 15.02
CA ILE A 510 -7.34 10.73 15.23
C ILE A 510 -7.44 12.13 14.65
N SER A 511 -6.43 12.97 14.86
CA SER A 511 -6.40 14.31 14.26
C SER A 511 -6.42 14.27 12.74
N SER A 512 -5.70 13.33 12.11
CA SER A 512 -5.73 13.14 10.66
C SER A 512 -7.09 12.66 10.17
N CYS A 513 -7.73 11.70 10.86
CA CYS A 513 -9.07 11.22 10.52
C CYS A 513 -10.09 12.36 10.54
N PHE A 514 -10.10 13.16 11.61
CA PHE A 514 -11.08 14.23 11.77
C PHE A 514 -10.77 15.47 10.91
N ALA A 515 -9.51 15.81 10.71
CA ALA A 515 -9.12 16.85 9.74
C ALA A 515 -9.49 16.41 8.31
N GLY A 516 -9.25 15.14 7.95
CA GLY A 516 -9.68 14.58 6.68
C GLY A 516 -11.19 14.62 6.49
N GLY A 517 -11.93 14.26 7.54
CA GLY A 517 -13.38 14.35 7.59
C GLY A 517 -13.89 15.79 7.43
N GLU A 518 -13.27 16.78 8.10
CA GLU A 518 -13.61 18.19 7.99
C GLU A 518 -13.48 18.68 6.54
N PHE A 519 -12.36 18.39 5.89
CA PHE A 519 -12.18 18.74 4.47
C PHE A 519 -13.15 17.99 3.55
N ALA A 520 -13.49 16.73 3.86
CA ALA A 520 -14.47 15.98 3.08
C ALA A 520 -15.89 16.54 3.22
N VAL A 521 -16.28 17.01 4.42
CA VAL A 521 -17.55 17.70 4.65
C VAL A 521 -17.57 19.06 3.97
N GLU A 522 -16.51 19.86 4.11
CA GLU A 522 -16.39 21.17 3.45
C GLU A 522 -16.43 21.06 1.91
N ALA A 523 -15.84 19.99 1.36
CA ALA A 523 -15.88 19.71 -0.07
C ALA A 523 -17.25 19.19 -0.56
N GLY A 524 -18.20 18.94 0.35
CA GLY A 524 -19.52 18.37 0.02
C GLY A 524 -19.47 16.89 -0.35
N ILE A 525 -18.36 16.18 -0.07
CA ILE A 525 -18.20 14.76 -0.38
C ILE A 525 -19.06 13.92 0.56
N VAL A 526 -19.09 14.24 1.84
CA VAL A 526 -19.90 13.56 2.86
C VAL A 526 -20.59 14.57 3.80
N GLN A 527 -21.64 14.10 4.49
CA GLN A 527 -22.37 14.85 5.50
C GLN A 527 -22.30 14.11 6.82
N LEU A 528 -21.34 14.48 7.68
CA LEU A 528 -21.06 13.81 8.96
C LEU A 528 -21.09 14.84 10.10
N ASP A 529 -21.69 14.47 11.21
CA ASP A 529 -21.59 15.19 12.48
C ASP A 529 -20.29 14.83 13.18
N LEU A 530 -19.22 15.53 12.80
CA LEU A 530 -17.86 15.24 13.29
C LEU A 530 -17.72 15.48 14.79
N ASP A 531 -18.52 16.39 15.39
CA ASP A 531 -18.47 16.66 16.83
C ASP A 531 -18.99 15.47 17.64
N ARG A 532 -20.15 14.94 17.24
CA ARG A 532 -20.75 13.76 17.85
C ARG A 532 -19.85 12.54 17.70
N ILE A 533 -19.35 12.31 16.47
CA ILE A 533 -18.47 11.18 16.17
C ILE A 533 -17.19 11.28 17.01
N PHE A 534 -16.57 12.46 17.09
CA PHE A 534 -15.34 12.68 17.87
C PHE A 534 -15.54 12.36 19.34
N LYS A 535 -16.57 12.92 19.98
CA LYS A 535 -16.86 12.68 21.40
C LYS A 535 -17.08 11.20 21.72
N THR A 536 -17.79 10.49 20.83
CA THR A 536 -18.04 9.06 21.00
C THR A 536 -16.75 8.23 20.83
N VAL A 537 -15.93 8.55 19.83
CA VAL A 537 -14.63 7.91 19.60
C VAL A 537 -13.69 8.13 20.77
N ILE A 538 -13.57 9.36 21.28
CA ILE A 538 -12.73 9.66 22.45
C ILE A 538 -13.22 8.93 23.70
N LYS A 539 -14.54 8.88 23.93
CA LYS A 539 -15.11 8.12 25.03
C LYS A 539 -14.74 6.64 24.96
N ALA A 540 -14.90 6.01 23.78
CA ALA A 540 -14.51 4.62 23.57
C ALA A 540 -13.01 4.42 23.81
N MET A 541 -12.15 5.32 23.36
CA MET A 541 -10.70 5.26 23.61
C MET A 541 -10.35 5.40 25.09
N LEU A 542 -11.06 6.23 25.85
CA LEU A 542 -10.86 6.38 27.29
C LEU A 542 -11.25 5.11 28.07
N ASP A 543 -12.31 4.42 27.63
CA ASP A 543 -12.73 3.16 28.24
C ASP A 543 -11.73 2.03 27.95
N ILE A 544 -11.21 1.96 26.71
CA ILE A 544 -10.10 1.05 26.36
C ILE A 544 -8.87 1.34 27.21
N ARG A 545 -8.51 2.61 27.39
CA ARG A 545 -7.35 3.01 28.19
C ARG A 545 -7.41 2.45 29.61
N LYS A 546 -8.56 2.52 30.27
CA LYS A 546 -8.74 1.96 31.60
C LYS A 546 -8.47 0.46 31.67
N ASN A 547 -8.83 -0.26 30.60
CA ASN A 547 -8.66 -1.71 30.52
C ASN A 547 -7.23 -2.09 30.13
N VAL A 548 -6.66 -1.45 29.13
CA VAL A 548 -5.33 -1.76 28.58
C VAL A 548 -4.21 -1.44 29.57
N PHE A 549 -4.28 -0.30 30.26
CA PHE A 549 -3.28 0.06 31.27
C PHE A 549 -3.40 -0.80 32.53
N ARG A 550 -4.60 -1.25 32.88
CA ARG A 550 -4.81 -2.22 33.97
C ARG A 550 -4.19 -3.59 33.67
N ILE A 551 -4.24 -4.01 32.40
CA ILE A 551 -3.71 -5.30 31.94
C ILE A 551 -2.19 -5.25 31.79
N ASN A 552 -1.59 -4.07 31.63
CA ASN A 552 -0.15 -3.88 31.35
C ASN A 552 0.68 -3.47 32.57
N GLU A 553 0.08 -3.32 33.75
CA GLU A 553 0.86 -3.26 34.98
C GLU A 553 1.50 -4.63 35.20
N ILE A 554 2.79 -4.75 34.87
CA ILE A 554 3.56 -5.90 35.32
C ILE A 554 3.57 -5.83 36.84
N ASP A 555 2.96 -6.80 37.47
CA ASP A 555 3.25 -7.07 38.85
C ASP A 555 4.67 -7.60 39.00
N TYR A 556 5.59 -6.68 39.21
CA TYR A 556 7.01 -7.02 39.37
C TYR A 556 7.27 -7.93 40.57
N LYS A 557 6.35 -7.98 41.57
CA LYS A 557 6.40 -8.94 42.68
C LYS A 557 6.04 -10.33 42.18
N SER A 558 4.96 -10.46 41.40
CA SER A 558 4.57 -11.72 40.78
C SER A 558 5.65 -12.24 39.84
N LEU A 559 6.30 -11.35 39.07
CA LEU A 559 7.41 -11.72 38.20
C LEU A 559 8.61 -12.33 38.96
N LEU A 560 8.87 -11.80 40.17
CA LEU A 560 9.89 -12.35 41.06
C LEU A 560 9.47 -13.69 41.62
N GLY A 561 8.19 -13.85 42.00
CA GLY A 561 7.59 -15.12 42.42
C GLY A 561 7.69 -16.20 41.33
N ASP A 562 7.36 -15.87 40.08
CA ASP A 562 7.52 -16.76 38.93
C ASP A 562 8.97 -17.19 38.74
N PHE A 563 9.94 -16.26 38.92
CA PHE A 563 11.36 -16.61 38.86
C PHE A 563 11.72 -17.63 39.95
N PHE A 564 11.24 -17.45 41.17
CA PHE A 564 11.46 -18.41 42.27
C PHE A 564 10.86 -19.76 41.92
N ASN A 565 9.60 -19.83 41.53
CA ASN A 565 8.92 -21.08 41.17
C ASN A 565 9.64 -21.84 40.07
N ASN A 566 10.09 -21.15 39.03
CA ASN A 566 10.81 -21.76 37.91
C ASN A 566 12.22 -22.26 38.26
N ASN A 567 12.81 -21.74 39.33
CA ASN A 567 14.18 -22.04 39.72
C ASN A 567 14.26 -22.67 41.14
N VAL A 568 13.17 -23.11 41.74
CA VAL A 568 13.14 -23.64 43.13
C VAL A 568 14.20 -24.71 43.38
N ASN A 569 14.42 -25.63 42.45
CA ASN A 569 15.43 -26.67 42.52
C ASN A 569 16.91 -26.18 42.43
N SER A 570 17.12 -24.91 42.21
CA SER A 570 18.47 -24.28 42.09
C SER A 570 18.77 -23.30 43.24
N PHE A 571 17.92 -23.31 44.29
CA PHE A 571 18.13 -22.50 45.48
C PHE A 571 18.69 -23.33 46.62
N LEU A 572 19.57 -22.71 47.40
CA LEU A 572 20.03 -23.18 48.68
C LEU A 572 19.27 -22.45 49.80
N ALA A 573 18.55 -23.10 50.63
CA ALA A 573 17.89 -22.49 51.80
C ALA A 573 18.53 -22.91 53.11
N LEU A 574 18.79 -21.91 53.97
CA LEU A 574 19.38 -22.09 55.27
C LEU A 574 18.49 -21.44 56.34
N ASN A 575 18.38 -22.13 57.49
CA ASN A 575 17.79 -21.59 58.68
C ASN A 575 18.84 -21.64 59.81
N ASP A 576 19.21 -20.50 60.37
CA ASP A 576 20.28 -20.37 61.39
C ASP A 576 21.55 -21.15 61.08
N GLY A 577 21.99 -21.07 59.80
CA GLY A 577 23.18 -21.73 59.32
C GLY A 577 23.06 -23.24 59.01
N LYS A 578 21.88 -23.85 59.29
CA LYS A 578 21.57 -25.24 58.92
C LYS A 578 20.89 -25.27 57.57
N VAL A 579 21.32 -26.22 56.72
CA VAL A 579 20.71 -26.42 55.37
C VAL A 579 19.33 -27.05 55.58
N VAL A 580 18.31 -26.36 55.03
CA VAL A 580 16.91 -26.82 55.02
C VAL A 580 16.55 -27.35 53.66
N MET A 581 17.05 -26.74 52.59
CA MET A 581 16.80 -27.15 51.22
C MET A 581 18.14 -27.12 50.42
N GLU A 582 18.47 -28.25 49.82
CA GLU A 582 19.65 -28.35 48.92
C GLU A 582 19.24 -28.20 47.47
N PRO A 583 20.08 -27.52 46.64
CA PRO A 583 19.85 -27.44 45.21
C PRO A 583 19.99 -28.80 44.55
N ARG A 584 19.01 -29.20 43.73
CA ARG A 584 19.00 -30.46 42.95
C ARG A 584 19.77 -30.40 41.65
N GLY A 585 20.24 -29.21 41.21
CA GLY A 585 20.95 -29.00 39.98
C GLY A 585 22.42 -28.61 40.17
N PRO A 586 23.20 -28.63 39.06
CA PRO A 586 24.66 -28.33 39.10
C PRO A 586 24.97 -26.87 39.36
N LYS A 587 23.97 -25.94 39.26
CA LYS A 587 24.13 -24.52 39.47
C LYS A 587 23.24 -24.03 40.59
N VAL A 588 23.84 -23.33 41.56
CA VAL A 588 23.11 -22.59 42.56
C VAL A 588 22.84 -21.18 42.02
N VAL A 589 21.59 -20.83 41.77
CA VAL A 589 21.17 -19.52 41.24
C VAL A 589 20.80 -18.53 42.37
N GLY A 590 20.47 -19.03 43.53
CA GLY A 590 20.11 -18.21 44.68
C GLY A 590 20.31 -18.90 46.02
N ARG A 591 20.31 -18.08 47.06
CA ARG A 591 20.41 -18.48 48.46
C ARG A 591 19.33 -17.76 49.28
N ILE A 592 18.62 -18.50 50.07
CA ILE A 592 17.54 -18.00 50.98
C ILE A 592 18.01 -18.18 52.41
N GLU A 593 17.97 -17.11 53.19
CA GLU A 593 18.16 -17.13 54.63
C GLU A 593 16.79 -16.97 55.31
N ILE A 594 16.22 -18.08 55.74
CA ILE A 594 14.81 -18.15 56.23
C ILE A 594 14.61 -17.26 57.43
N HIS A 595 15.52 -17.34 58.42
CA HIS A 595 15.38 -16.58 59.67
C HIS A 595 15.38 -15.05 59.42
N SER A 596 16.16 -14.56 58.49
CA SER A 596 16.25 -13.11 58.17
C SER A 596 15.34 -12.64 57.04
N GLY A 597 14.68 -13.56 56.33
CA GLY A 597 13.87 -13.24 55.13
C GLY A 597 14.71 -12.74 53.92
N VAL A 598 16.04 -12.83 54.03
CA VAL A 598 16.94 -12.31 53.01
C VAL A 598 17.21 -13.35 51.91
N GLN A 599 17.09 -12.90 50.67
CA GLN A 599 17.31 -13.74 49.51
C GLN A 599 18.39 -13.14 48.64
N TYR A 600 19.42 -13.92 48.33
CA TYR A 600 20.51 -13.55 47.41
C TYR A 600 20.28 -14.28 46.10
N ILE A 601 20.11 -13.55 44.99
CA ILE A 601 19.90 -14.12 43.67
C ILE A 601 21.01 -13.63 42.74
N ALA A 602 21.65 -14.56 42.03
CA ALA A 602 22.66 -14.20 41.06
C ALA A 602 22.09 -13.24 39.99
N ALA A 603 22.69 -12.07 39.82
CA ALA A 603 22.25 -11.05 38.87
C ALA A 603 22.12 -11.60 37.45
N SER A 604 23.11 -12.40 37.02
CA SER A 604 23.08 -13.05 35.70
C SER A 604 21.92 -14.01 35.50
N ALA A 605 21.39 -14.64 36.56
CA ALA A 605 20.22 -15.52 36.44
C ALA A 605 18.93 -14.72 36.23
N ILE A 606 18.77 -13.62 36.97
CA ILE A 606 17.64 -12.68 36.75
C ILE A 606 17.73 -12.02 35.38
N GLU A 607 18.90 -11.50 34.99
CA GLU A 607 19.12 -10.90 33.68
C GLU A 607 18.77 -11.86 32.53
N HIS A 608 19.21 -13.12 32.65
CA HIS A 608 18.89 -14.16 31.66
C HIS A 608 17.38 -14.45 31.62
N TYR A 609 16.74 -14.57 32.78
CA TYR A 609 15.29 -14.80 32.87
C TYR A 609 14.48 -13.67 32.25
N LEU A 610 14.82 -12.41 32.58
CA LEU A 610 14.13 -11.23 32.05
C LEU A 610 14.37 -11.03 30.54
N SER A 611 15.52 -11.49 30.02
CA SER A 611 15.89 -11.39 28.60
C SER A 611 15.43 -12.59 27.77
N ALA A 612 14.84 -13.64 28.38
CA ALA A 612 14.40 -14.83 27.71
C ALA A 612 13.36 -14.54 26.62
N PRO A 613 13.35 -15.30 25.49
CA PRO A 613 12.29 -15.21 24.50
C PRO A 613 10.90 -15.32 25.19
N GLY A 614 10.01 -14.36 24.93
CA GLY A 614 8.68 -14.28 25.58
C GLY A 614 8.63 -13.45 26.86
N MET A 615 9.75 -13.17 27.55
CA MET A 615 9.80 -12.24 28.68
C MET A 615 10.08 -10.81 28.22
N GLN A 616 11.26 -10.58 27.65
CA GLN A 616 11.75 -9.28 27.11
C GLN A 616 11.46 -8.07 28.04
N VAL A 617 11.65 -8.25 29.33
CA VAL A 617 11.48 -7.20 30.35
C VAL A 617 12.80 -6.48 30.56
N SER A 618 12.78 -5.15 30.55
CA SER A 618 13.99 -4.38 30.84
C SER A 618 14.44 -4.59 32.28
N VAL A 619 15.68 -5.02 32.47
CA VAL A 619 16.30 -5.20 33.81
C VAL A 619 16.22 -3.90 34.60
N ALA A 620 16.57 -2.76 33.97
CA ALA A 620 16.52 -1.45 34.61
C ALA A 620 15.10 -1.05 35.06
N ALA A 621 14.07 -1.44 34.30
CA ALA A 621 12.67 -1.21 34.71
C ALA A 621 12.29 -2.08 35.91
N ALA A 622 12.68 -3.35 35.91
CA ALA A 622 12.44 -4.25 37.02
C ALA A 622 13.16 -3.77 38.30
N GLU A 623 14.42 -3.40 38.20
CA GLU A 623 15.20 -2.81 39.32
C GLU A 623 14.52 -1.58 39.91
N LYS A 624 14.05 -0.68 39.07
CA LYS A 624 13.36 0.56 39.47
C LYS A 624 12.06 0.24 40.26
N GLU A 625 11.28 -0.68 39.77
CA GLU A 625 10.00 -1.03 40.39
C GLU A 625 10.19 -1.87 41.65
N TRP A 626 11.15 -2.80 41.69
CA TRP A 626 11.50 -3.53 42.94
C TRP A 626 12.07 -2.62 44.02
N LYS A 627 12.90 -1.62 43.61
CA LYS A 627 13.37 -0.56 44.55
C LYS A 627 12.21 0.25 45.09
N LYS A 628 11.29 0.70 44.19
CA LYS A 628 10.08 1.44 44.59
C LYS A 628 9.14 0.64 45.51
N ALA A 629 9.03 -0.66 45.25
CA ALA A 629 8.22 -1.57 46.07
C ALA A 629 8.88 -1.94 47.41
N GLY A 630 10.15 -1.53 47.64
CA GLY A 630 10.88 -1.80 48.89
C GLY A 630 11.33 -3.26 49.05
N VAL A 631 11.19 -4.10 48.01
CA VAL A 631 11.59 -5.51 48.06
C VAL A 631 13.08 -5.71 47.67
N LEU A 632 13.66 -4.81 46.89
CA LEU A 632 15.07 -4.83 46.53
C LEU A 632 15.89 -3.99 47.51
N VAL A 633 16.89 -4.60 48.15
CA VAL A 633 17.78 -3.94 49.11
C VAL A 633 18.79 -3.08 48.35
N VAL A 634 18.86 -1.80 48.69
CA VAL A 634 19.85 -0.85 48.16
C VAL A 634 21.05 -0.76 49.12
N HIS A 635 22.23 -0.96 48.58
CA HIS A 635 23.49 -0.94 49.36
C HIS A 635 24.15 0.45 49.33
N GLU A 636 25.20 0.66 50.13
CA GLU A 636 25.97 1.90 50.19
C GLU A 636 26.43 2.33 48.80
N GLY A 637 26.26 3.63 48.50
CA GLY A 637 26.58 4.21 47.19
C GLY A 637 25.55 3.89 46.12
N ASP A 638 24.27 3.67 46.49
CA ASP A 638 23.13 3.42 45.60
C ASP A 638 23.27 2.16 44.73
N LYS A 639 24.09 1.20 45.19
CA LYS A 639 24.32 -0.08 44.48
C LYS A 639 23.17 -1.04 44.66
N LEU A 640 22.66 -1.59 43.57
CA LEU A 640 21.55 -2.57 43.56
C LEU A 640 22.02 -4.02 43.70
N THR A 641 23.33 -4.27 43.61
CA THR A 641 23.90 -5.60 43.69
C THR A 641 25.07 -5.67 44.70
N LYS A 642 25.23 -6.81 45.36
CA LYS A 642 26.32 -7.14 46.29
C LYS A 642 27.03 -8.40 45.83
N LYS A 643 28.37 -8.50 46.02
CA LYS A 643 29.09 -9.77 45.83
C LYS A 643 28.80 -10.72 46.99
N GLN A 644 28.26 -11.90 46.69
CA GLN A 644 27.96 -12.93 47.67
C GLN A 644 28.35 -14.32 47.13
N ARG A 645 28.86 -15.16 48.07
CA ARG A 645 29.10 -16.58 47.78
C ARG A 645 27.83 -17.34 48.16
N LEU A 646 27.12 -17.87 47.14
CA LEU A 646 25.82 -18.54 47.35
C LEU A 646 25.93 -19.84 48.10
N THR A 647 27.06 -20.58 48.01
CA THR A 647 27.29 -21.89 48.65
C THR A 647 27.86 -21.81 50.05
N THR A 648 27.97 -20.64 50.68
CA THR A 648 28.46 -20.50 52.06
C THR A 648 27.52 -21.23 53.01
N GLY A 649 28.09 -22.15 53.85
CA GLY A 649 27.32 -22.97 54.82
C GLY A 649 26.88 -24.34 54.26
N TRP A 650 27.06 -24.59 52.98
CA TRP A 650 26.76 -25.89 52.37
C TRP A 650 28.01 -26.74 52.25
N LYS A 651 28.10 -27.85 53.02
CA LYS A 651 29.31 -28.68 53.14
C LYS A 651 29.59 -29.58 51.96
N GLN A 652 28.59 -29.92 51.13
CA GLN A 652 28.72 -30.82 49.97
C GLN A 652 28.81 -30.04 48.66
N GLY A 653 28.68 -28.71 48.68
CA GLY A 653 28.69 -27.90 47.48
C GLY A 653 30.08 -27.65 46.94
N THR A 654 30.23 -27.65 45.61
CA THR A 654 31.41 -27.14 44.94
C THR A 654 31.65 -25.68 45.38
N HIS A 655 32.89 -25.33 45.70
CA HIS A 655 33.26 -23.93 46.07
C HIS A 655 33.04 -23.03 44.87
N GLN A 656 31.90 -22.37 44.85
CA GLN A 656 31.63 -21.30 43.85
C GLN A 656 32.31 -20.00 44.32
N ASN A 657 32.82 -19.27 43.36
CA ASN A 657 33.33 -17.93 43.61
C ASN A 657 32.14 -16.99 43.97
N ALA A 658 32.46 -15.87 44.66
CA ALA A 658 31.47 -14.85 44.94
C ALA A 658 30.97 -14.23 43.64
N VAL A 659 29.63 -14.20 43.44
CA VAL A 659 28.97 -13.63 42.28
C VAL A 659 28.23 -12.37 42.66
N LYS A 660 27.93 -11.50 41.67
CA LYS A 660 27.04 -10.35 41.86
C LYS A 660 25.62 -10.88 42.11
N CYS A 661 25.00 -10.47 43.20
CA CYS A 661 23.64 -10.85 43.54
C CYS A 661 22.79 -9.62 43.79
N TYR A 662 21.55 -9.65 43.35
CA TYR A 662 20.49 -8.85 43.92
C TYR A 662 20.14 -9.41 45.30
N VAL A 663 19.80 -8.53 46.24
CA VAL A 663 19.40 -8.89 47.55
C VAL A 663 17.95 -8.47 47.74
N PHE A 664 17.06 -9.43 47.94
CA PHE A 664 15.66 -9.18 48.19
C PHE A 664 15.33 -9.45 49.64
N ASN A 665 14.38 -8.67 50.15
CA ASN A 665 13.80 -8.86 51.46
C ASN A 665 12.28 -9.03 51.28
N THR A 666 11.83 -10.28 51.22
CA THR A 666 10.41 -10.62 50.98
C THR A 666 10.00 -11.67 52.01
N GLU A 667 8.81 -11.51 52.54
CA GLU A 667 8.18 -12.59 53.34
C GLU A 667 7.86 -13.74 52.37
N LEU A 668 8.43 -14.93 52.66
CA LEU A 668 8.08 -16.14 51.92
C LEU A 668 6.75 -16.67 52.51
N PRO A 669 5.85 -17.24 51.66
CA PRO A 669 4.66 -17.94 52.18
C PRO A 669 5.06 -19.02 53.18
N GLU A 670 4.29 -19.17 54.28
CA GLU A 670 4.57 -20.16 55.32
C GLU A 670 4.65 -21.60 54.78
N ASP A 671 3.93 -21.89 53.71
CA ASP A 671 3.83 -23.19 53.03
C ASP A 671 4.88 -23.39 51.92
N PHE A 672 5.77 -22.41 51.67
CA PHE A 672 6.81 -22.54 50.63
C PHE A 672 7.78 -23.71 50.84
N PHE A 673 7.91 -24.17 52.08
CA PHE A 673 8.78 -25.27 52.50
C PHE A 673 8.05 -26.55 52.91
N ASP A 674 6.70 -26.59 52.90
CA ASP A 674 5.90 -27.74 53.36
C ASP A 674 5.64 -28.80 52.26
N GLY A 675 6.17 -28.64 51.06
CA GLY A 675 6.19 -29.70 50.05
C GLY A 675 7.24 -30.77 50.39
N ASP A 676 6.80 -31.97 50.78
CA ASP A 676 7.58 -33.22 51.05
C ASP A 676 8.29 -33.28 52.40
N ARG A 677 7.52 -33.29 53.52
CA ARG A 677 7.93 -34.07 54.69
C ARG A 677 7.60 -35.54 54.38
N PRO A 678 8.57 -36.49 54.36
CA PRO A 678 8.24 -37.88 54.36
C PRO A 678 7.51 -38.17 55.68
N GLU A 679 6.33 -38.76 55.62
CA GLU A 679 5.63 -39.28 56.80
C GLU A 679 6.60 -40.16 57.53
N THR A 680 6.94 -39.74 58.77
CA THR A 680 7.62 -40.62 59.71
C THR A 680 6.58 -41.67 60.14
N THR A 681 6.65 -42.85 59.53
CA THR A 681 5.99 -44.02 60.06
C THR A 681 6.72 -44.39 61.36
N ASP A 682 6.00 -44.19 62.52
CA ASP A 682 6.29 -44.85 63.75
C ASP A 682 6.12 -46.37 63.62
#